data_54b8a29b143405de5b8676cba92ba091
#
_entry.id   54b8a29b143405de5b8676cba92ba091
#
_cell.length_a   1.000
_cell.length_b   1.000
_cell.length_c   1.000
_cell.angle_alpha   90.00
_cell.angle_beta   90.00
_cell.angle_gamma   90.00
#
_symmetry.space_group_name_H-M   'P 1'
#
loop_
_entity.id
_entity.type
_entity.pdbx_description
1 polymer ?
#
loop_
_entity_poly.entity_id
_entity_poly.type
_entity_poly.pdbx_seq_one_letter_code
_entity_poly.pdbx_strand_id
1 'polypeptide(L)'
;MIKTKSALSDNQMVVRAIKDSFIKLSPKVQAENPVMLLVYISAILTSLLWVASLSGVQDVSSGYTLAIAIILWLTCIFANFAEAIAEGRGKAQADALRAAKKDVEAYKLHDANNKENYEVVVSSSLKKGDIVIVKAGQQIPADGEVIEGAASVDESAITGESAPVIRESGGDRSAVTGGTTVTSDWLVVRVTCDSGESFLDKMISMVEGAARKKTPNEMALQIFLIALSIIFILVTMSLYTYSDFSAKQAGMENPSSITTLVALLVCLAPTTIGALLSAIGIAGMSRLNQANVLAMSGRAIEAAGDVDILMLDKTGTITLGNRQASEFIPVDGIDEKTLANAAQLSSLADETPEGRSIVILAKEKFGIRGRNIEENHMEFIPFTAKTRMSGVNYDGHEIRKGAADAVKSYVIENGGTYSAQCEEAVKRVAQIGGTPLVVAQDYKILGVINLKDIVKDGVAEKFADLRKMGIKTIMITGDNPLTADAIAAEAGVDDFLAEATPEGKLAMIRDFQAKGHLVAMTGDGTNDAPALAQADVAVAMNTGTQAAKEAGNMVDLDSSPTKLIEVVRIGKQLLMTRGSLTTFSIANDLAKYFAIIPSLFLSLYPGLSALNIMNLHSPQSAVLSAIIYNALIIVALIPLALKGVKYREVPAGELLKRNLLIYGLGGIIVPFVCIKIIDVILVGLGLA
;
A
#
# COMPACT_ATOMS: atom_id res chain seq x y z
N MET A 1 -19.27 -1.23 2.22
CA MET A 1 -18.29 -1.87 3.14
C MET A 1 -18.59 -3.36 3.25
N ILE A 2 -17.94 -4.18 2.47
CA ILE A 2 -17.97 -5.63 2.61
C ILE A 2 -17.13 -5.94 3.84
N LYS A 3 -17.75 -6.44 4.92
CA LYS A 3 -17.02 -6.94 6.10
C LYS A 3 -16.16 -8.11 5.63
N THR A 4 -14.89 -7.86 5.35
CA THR A 4 -13.90 -8.90 5.06
C THR A 4 -13.82 -9.83 6.27
N LYS A 5 -14.28 -11.06 6.12
CA LYS A 5 -14.13 -12.10 7.15
C LYS A 5 -12.64 -12.22 7.50
N SER A 6 -12.32 -12.37 8.77
CA SER A 6 -10.94 -12.61 9.19
C SER A 6 -10.42 -13.89 8.53
N ALA A 7 -9.13 -13.96 8.15
CA ALA A 7 -8.55 -15.15 7.51
C ALA A 7 -8.74 -16.42 8.34
N LEU A 8 -8.78 -16.28 9.67
CA LEU A 8 -9.04 -17.37 10.61
C LEU A 8 -10.52 -17.79 10.67
N SER A 9 -11.45 -17.03 10.06
CA SER A 9 -12.87 -17.38 9.99
C SER A 9 -13.28 -18.04 8.67
N ASP A 10 -12.35 -18.19 7.73
CA ASP A 10 -12.55 -18.91 6.47
C ASP A 10 -12.02 -20.34 6.61
N ASN A 11 -12.95 -21.31 6.79
CA ASN A 11 -12.62 -22.71 6.99
C ASN A 11 -11.80 -23.30 5.83
N GLN A 12 -12.05 -22.91 4.58
CA GLN A 12 -11.31 -23.43 3.43
C GLN A 12 -9.84 -22.95 3.44
N MET A 13 -9.63 -21.68 3.78
CA MET A 13 -8.28 -21.11 3.90
C MET A 13 -7.49 -21.77 5.04
N VAL A 14 -8.12 -22.01 6.18
CA VAL A 14 -7.48 -22.68 7.32
C VAL A 14 -7.10 -24.12 6.97
N VAL A 15 -7.99 -24.89 6.33
CA VAL A 15 -7.69 -26.28 5.92
C VAL A 15 -6.54 -26.31 4.91
N ARG A 16 -6.51 -25.40 3.94
CA ARG A 16 -5.41 -25.28 2.97
C ARG A 16 -4.10 -24.94 3.68
N ALA A 17 -4.12 -23.97 4.61
CA ALA A 17 -2.93 -23.59 5.38
C ALA A 17 -2.39 -24.73 6.25
N ILE A 18 -3.26 -25.57 6.84
CA ILE A 18 -2.85 -26.79 7.55
C ILE A 18 -2.13 -27.75 6.60
N LYS A 19 -2.69 -28.02 5.41
CA LYS A 19 -2.04 -28.89 4.42
C LYS A 19 -0.69 -28.33 3.98
N ASP A 20 -0.62 -27.04 3.68
CA ASP A 20 0.59 -26.36 3.25
C ASP A 20 1.66 -26.37 4.36
N SER A 21 1.28 -26.33 5.64
CA SER A 21 2.23 -26.39 6.76
C SER A 21 3.01 -27.71 6.83
N PHE A 22 2.40 -28.82 6.41
CA PHE A 22 3.10 -30.11 6.30
C PHE A 22 4.00 -30.17 5.07
N ILE A 23 3.56 -29.62 3.93
CA ILE A 23 4.38 -29.56 2.70
C ILE A 23 5.65 -28.71 2.93
N LYS A 24 5.53 -27.64 3.70
CA LYS A 24 6.64 -26.75 4.07
C LYS A 24 7.66 -27.38 5.04
N LEU A 25 7.43 -28.59 5.55
CA LEU A 25 8.45 -29.33 6.33
C LEU A 25 9.63 -29.83 5.47
N SER A 26 9.64 -29.55 4.17
CA SER A 26 10.77 -29.92 3.31
C SER A 26 12.06 -29.20 3.75
N PRO A 27 13.24 -29.87 3.75
CA PRO A 27 14.50 -29.28 4.19
C PRO A 27 14.88 -27.99 3.46
N LYS A 28 14.52 -27.87 2.17
CA LYS A 28 14.80 -26.67 1.36
C LYS A 28 14.08 -25.45 1.91
N VAL A 29 12.79 -25.59 2.25
CA VAL A 29 11.98 -24.48 2.79
C VAL A 29 12.46 -24.12 4.19
N GLN A 30 12.77 -25.11 5.03
CA GLN A 30 13.28 -24.85 6.39
C GLN A 30 14.63 -24.12 6.38
N ALA A 31 15.48 -24.39 5.37
CA ALA A 31 16.78 -23.72 5.22
C ALA A 31 16.70 -22.20 4.91
N GLU A 32 15.56 -21.72 4.44
CA GLU A 32 15.34 -20.27 4.21
C GLU A 32 15.24 -19.46 5.51
N ASN A 33 14.93 -20.15 6.62
CA ASN A 33 14.80 -19.54 7.95
C ASN A 33 15.77 -20.24 8.94
N PRO A 34 16.91 -19.60 9.28
CA PRO A 34 17.96 -20.24 10.09
C PRO A 34 17.50 -20.70 11.46
N VAL A 35 16.62 -19.95 12.11
CA VAL A 35 16.09 -20.30 13.44
C VAL A 35 15.17 -21.52 13.34
N MET A 36 14.30 -21.56 12.33
CA MET A 36 13.41 -22.71 12.12
C MET A 36 14.18 -23.93 11.64
N LEU A 37 15.25 -23.75 10.88
CA LEU A 37 16.18 -24.83 10.54
C LEU A 37 16.81 -25.46 11.81
N LEU A 38 17.19 -24.63 12.79
CA LEU A 38 17.70 -25.10 14.07
C LEU A 38 16.67 -25.97 14.80
N VAL A 39 15.41 -25.51 14.88
CA VAL A 39 14.29 -26.27 15.48
C VAL A 39 14.04 -27.57 14.73
N TYR A 40 14.08 -27.53 13.40
CA TYR A 40 13.89 -28.70 12.54
C TYR A 40 14.99 -29.77 12.73
N ILE A 41 16.25 -29.33 12.75
CA ILE A 41 17.39 -30.25 13.08
C ILE A 41 17.25 -30.81 14.48
N SER A 42 16.85 -29.99 15.44
CA SER A 42 16.61 -30.43 16.84
C SER A 42 15.47 -31.45 16.93
N ALA A 43 14.39 -31.28 16.16
CA ALA A 43 13.28 -32.24 16.07
C ALA A 43 13.73 -33.60 15.48
N ILE A 44 14.55 -33.56 14.43
CA ILE A 44 15.13 -34.79 13.86
C ILE A 44 16.03 -35.49 14.89
N LEU A 45 16.95 -34.73 15.51
CA LEU A 45 17.90 -35.30 16.49
C LEU A 45 17.18 -35.92 17.68
N THR A 46 16.19 -35.25 18.26
CA THR A 46 15.39 -35.79 19.37
C THR A 46 14.55 -36.99 18.94
N SER A 47 14.07 -37.04 17.70
CA SER A 47 13.39 -38.23 17.17
C SER A 47 14.36 -39.42 17.04
N LEU A 48 15.59 -39.20 16.60
CA LEU A 48 16.63 -40.24 16.54
C LEU A 48 17.02 -40.71 17.94
N LEU A 49 17.18 -39.82 18.92
CA LEU A 49 17.45 -40.16 20.32
C LEU A 49 16.31 -40.99 20.91
N TRP A 50 15.06 -40.68 20.59
CA TRP A 50 13.91 -41.49 21.02
C TRP A 50 13.95 -42.90 20.44
N VAL A 51 14.24 -43.05 19.12
CA VAL A 51 14.40 -44.36 18.48
C VAL A 51 15.56 -45.13 19.13
N ALA A 52 16.68 -44.47 19.39
CA ALA A 52 17.81 -45.08 20.11
C ALA A 52 17.45 -45.56 21.54
N SER A 53 16.59 -44.81 22.25
CA SER A 53 16.11 -45.16 23.57
C SER A 53 15.31 -46.48 23.60
N LEU A 54 14.60 -46.78 22.50
CA LEU A 54 13.88 -48.04 22.32
C LEU A 54 14.83 -49.26 22.16
N SER A 55 16.07 -48.97 21.71
CA SER A 55 17.13 -49.99 21.56
C SER A 55 18.00 -50.15 22.82
N GLY A 56 17.62 -49.54 23.95
CA GLY A 56 18.31 -49.65 25.24
C GLY A 56 19.38 -48.56 25.49
N VAL A 57 19.63 -47.65 24.56
CA VAL A 57 20.52 -46.49 24.77
C VAL A 57 19.68 -45.34 25.32
N GLN A 58 19.63 -45.24 26.67
CA GLN A 58 18.82 -44.19 27.32
C GLN A 58 19.70 -43.04 27.80
N ASP A 59 19.34 -41.82 27.35
CA ASP A 59 19.87 -40.53 27.83
C ASP A 59 18.99 -39.99 28.98
N VAL A 60 17.67 -40.08 28.78
CA VAL A 60 16.60 -39.79 29.75
C VAL A 60 15.42 -40.74 29.49
N SER A 61 14.32 -40.64 30.25
CA SER A 61 13.15 -41.48 30.01
C SER A 61 12.65 -41.36 28.58
N SER A 62 12.32 -42.47 27.93
CA SER A 62 11.86 -42.55 26.54
C SER A 62 10.60 -41.71 26.33
N GLY A 63 9.70 -41.64 27.31
CA GLY A 63 8.48 -40.80 27.25
C GLY A 63 8.77 -39.31 27.20
N TYR A 64 9.76 -38.84 27.98
CA TYR A 64 10.19 -37.44 27.97
C TYR A 64 10.82 -37.04 26.62
N THR A 65 11.72 -37.91 26.09
CA THR A 65 12.34 -37.66 24.77
C THR A 65 11.30 -37.62 23.66
N LEU A 66 10.30 -38.50 23.68
CA LEU A 66 9.20 -38.52 22.73
C LEU A 66 8.37 -37.23 22.85
N ALA A 67 8.03 -36.80 24.07
CA ALA A 67 7.26 -35.57 24.29
C ALA A 67 7.97 -34.35 23.71
N ILE A 68 9.28 -34.20 23.93
CA ILE A 68 10.09 -33.14 23.36
C ILE A 68 10.08 -33.21 21.83
N ALA A 69 10.31 -34.39 21.24
CA ALA A 69 10.30 -34.56 19.79
C ALA A 69 8.97 -34.12 19.17
N ILE A 70 7.84 -34.57 19.75
CA ILE A 70 6.50 -34.17 19.28
C ILE A 70 6.30 -32.65 19.34
N ILE A 71 6.69 -32.01 20.44
CA ILE A 71 6.49 -30.55 20.60
C ILE A 71 7.38 -29.78 19.64
N LEU A 72 8.61 -30.22 19.36
CA LEU A 72 9.48 -29.59 18.37
C LEU A 72 8.91 -29.71 16.96
N TRP A 73 8.35 -30.85 16.57
CA TRP A 73 7.63 -31.01 15.31
C TRP A 73 6.40 -30.12 15.25
N LEU A 74 5.61 -30.01 16.32
CA LEU A 74 4.48 -29.10 16.40
C LEU A 74 4.93 -27.65 16.27
N THR A 75 6.06 -27.26 16.86
CA THR A 75 6.63 -25.92 16.73
C THR A 75 6.95 -25.59 15.26
N CYS A 76 7.56 -26.52 14.52
CA CYS A 76 7.80 -26.37 13.09
C CYS A 76 6.49 -26.22 12.30
N ILE A 77 5.49 -27.07 12.60
CA ILE A 77 4.18 -27.03 11.93
C ILE A 77 3.47 -25.71 12.23
N PHE A 78 3.50 -25.21 13.46
CA PHE A 78 2.86 -23.94 13.82
C PHE A 78 3.53 -22.74 13.17
N ALA A 79 4.85 -22.73 13.06
CA ALA A 79 5.59 -21.70 12.33
C ALA A 79 5.23 -21.71 10.83
N ASN A 80 5.24 -22.88 10.21
CA ASN A 80 4.84 -23.05 8.80
C ASN A 80 3.36 -22.66 8.59
N PHE A 81 2.48 -22.96 9.55
CA PHE A 81 1.07 -22.57 9.50
C PHE A 81 0.90 -21.05 9.56
N ALA A 82 1.68 -20.36 10.40
CA ALA A 82 1.65 -18.90 10.47
C ALA A 82 2.00 -18.25 9.11
N GLU A 83 2.98 -18.80 8.44
CA GLU A 83 3.38 -18.34 7.10
C GLU A 83 2.34 -18.73 6.03
N ALA A 84 1.88 -19.99 6.03
CA ALA A 84 0.90 -20.49 5.06
C ALA A 84 -0.44 -19.73 5.12
N ILE A 85 -0.93 -19.37 6.32
CA ILE A 85 -2.17 -18.58 6.46
C ILE A 85 -1.99 -17.14 5.99
N ALA A 86 -0.79 -16.57 6.15
CA ALA A 86 -0.46 -15.25 5.60
C ALA A 86 -0.44 -15.28 4.06
N GLU A 87 0.18 -16.30 3.46
CA GLU A 87 0.22 -16.51 2.00
C GLU A 87 -1.15 -16.84 1.42
N GLY A 88 -1.99 -17.57 2.14
CA GLY A 88 -3.29 -18.03 1.67
C GLY A 88 -4.21 -16.88 1.22
N ARG A 89 -4.10 -15.71 1.84
CA ARG A 89 -4.81 -14.50 1.40
C ARG A 89 -4.31 -14.01 0.04
N GLY A 90 -3.01 -13.98 -0.15
CA GLY A 90 -2.41 -13.61 -1.43
C GLY A 90 -2.81 -14.59 -2.54
N LYS A 91 -2.70 -15.90 -2.28
CA LYS A 91 -3.06 -16.94 -3.24
C LYS A 91 -4.54 -16.84 -3.67
N ALA A 92 -5.46 -16.61 -2.74
CA ALA A 92 -6.88 -16.44 -3.07
C ALA A 92 -7.13 -15.22 -3.97
N GLN A 93 -6.41 -14.13 -3.76
CA GLN A 93 -6.49 -12.95 -4.61
C GLN A 93 -5.86 -13.18 -5.99
N ALA A 94 -4.72 -13.87 -6.05
CA ALA A 94 -4.09 -14.27 -7.30
C ALA A 94 -4.97 -15.19 -8.13
N ASP A 95 -5.66 -16.16 -7.48
CA ASP A 95 -6.60 -17.06 -8.14
C ASP A 95 -7.80 -16.27 -8.73
N ALA A 96 -8.28 -15.23 -8.04
CA ALA A 96 -9.33 -14.35 -8.55
C ALA A 96 -8.85 -13.53 -9.77
N LEU A 97 -7.63 -13.01 -9.74
CA LEU A 97 -7.02 -12.29 -10.86
C LEU A 97 -6.78 -13.21 -12.06
N ARG A 98 -6.34 -14.46 -11.83
CA ARG A 98 -6.20 -15.46 -12.89
C ARG A 98 -7.53 -15.83 -13.54
N ALA A 99 -8.59 -15.92 -12.73
CA ALA A 99 -9.93 -16.19 -13.26
C ALA A 99 -10.45 -15.05 -14.15
N ALA A 100 -10.01 -13.82 -13.92
CA ALA A 100 -10.30 -12.66 -14.76
C ALA A 100 -9.47 -12.65 -16.05
N LYS A 101 -8.27 -13.27 -16.06
CA LYS A 101 -7.42 -13.40 -17.24
C LYS A 101 -7.90 -14.57 -18.10
N LYS A 102 -8.74 -14.27 -19.08
CA LYS A 102 -9.16 -15.25 -20.10
C LYS A 102 -8.51 -14.91 -21.43
N ASP A 103 -8.14 -15.94 -22.17
CA ASP A 103 -7.78 -15.75 -23.56
C ASP A 103 -9.00 -15.24 -24.34
N VAL A 104 -8.85 -14.10 -24.98
CA VAL A 104 -9.89 -13.44 -25.79
C VAL A 104 -9.44 -13.35 -27.24
N GLU A 105 -10.41 -13.23 -28.13
CA GLU A 105 -10.14 -12.93 -29.54
C GLU A 105 -9.60 -11.50 -29.68
N ALA A 106 -8.50 -11.36 -30.41
CA ALA A 106 -7.87 -10.08 -30.70
C ALA A 106 -7.89 -9.82 -32.22
N TYR A 107 -8.26 -8.64 -32.60
CA TYR A 107 -8.33 -8.19 -33.99
C TYR A 107 -7.05 -7.47 -34.33
N LYS A 108 -6.03 -8.22 -34.78
CA LYS A 108 -4.71 -7.70 -35.15
C LYS A 108 -4.75 -7.04 -36.50
N LEU A 109 -4.39 -5.75 -36.57
CA LEU A 109 -4.31 -4.98 -37.79
C LEU A 109 -2.98 -5.24 -38.52
N HIS A 110 -3.06 -5.44 -39.84
CA HIS A 110 -1.87 -5.50 -40.69
C HIS A 110 -1.33 -4.12 -41.03
N ASP A 111 -2.22 -3.08 -41.05
CA ASP A 111 -1.89 -1.67 -41.25
C ASP A 111 -2.78 -0.83 -40.34
N ALA A 112 -2.18 0.04 -39.55
CA ALA A 112 -2.90 0.93 -38.65
C ALA A 112 -3.91 1.84 -39.36
N ASN A 113 -3.66 2.18 -40.63
CA ASN A 113 -4.53 3.03 -41.44
C ASN A 113 -5.74 2.31 -42.03
N ASN A 114 -5.74 0.97 -42.04
CA ASN A 114 -6.85 0.17 -42.60
C ASN A 114 -7.50 -0.70 -41.53
N LYS A 115 -8.55 -0.17 -40.90
CA LYS A 115 -9.27 -0.78 -39.76
C LYS A 115 -10.15 -1.98 -40.13
N GLU A 116 -10.37 -2.23 -41.43
CA GLU A 116 -11.16 -3.36 -41.92
C GLU A 116 -10.29 -4.59 -42.25
N ASN A 117 -8.98 -4.39 -42.40
CA ASN A 117 -8.03 -5.47 -42.71
C ASN A 117 -7.34 -5.96 -41.46
N TYR A 118 -7.98 -6.89 -40.77
CA TYR A 118 -7.46 -7.49 -39.54
C TYR A 118 -7.49 -9.01 -39.59
N GLU A 119 -6.56 -9.62 -38.85
CA GLU A 119 -6.52 -11.06 -38.59
C GLU A 119 -7.06 -11.29 -37.16
N VAL A 120 -7.91 -12.33 -37.01
CA VAL A 120 -8.39 -12.76 -35.69
C VAL A 120 -7.39 -13.73 -35.10
N VAL A 121 -6.78 -13.33 -33.99
CA VAL A 121 -5.79 -14.12 -33.25
C VAL A 121 -6.20 -14.26 -31.79
N VAL A 122 -5.60 -15.23 -31.08
CA VAL A 122 -5.80 -15.34 -29.63
C VAL A 122 -4.90 -14.33 -28.90
N SER A 123 -5.40 -13.67 -27.85
CA SER A 123 -4.66 -12.66 -27.10
C SER A 123 -3.29 -13.12 -26.62
N SER A 124 -3.14 -14.41 -26.27
CA SER A 124 -1.86 -14.99 -25.85
C SER A 124 -0.81 -15.08 -26.96
N SER A 125 -1.18 -14.92 -28.23
CA SER A 125 -0.26 -14.92 -29.38
C SER A 125 0.29 -13.54 -29.73
N LEU A 126 -0.26 -12.47 -29.15
CA LEU A 126 0.17 -11.10 -29.39
C LEU A 126 1.58 -10.86 -28.86
N LYS A 127 2.33 -10.03 -29.59
CA LYS A 127 3.69 -9.61 -29.25
C LYS A 127 3.78 -8.10 -29.09
N LYS A 128 4.77 -7.66 -28.35
CA LYS A 128 5.10 -6.24 -28.22
C LYS A 128 5.29 -5.61 -29.60
N GLY A 129 4.56 -4.50 -29.82
CA GLY A 129 4.55 -3.76 -31.10
C GLY A 129 3.40 -4.12 -32.03
N ASP A 130 2.66 -5.20 -31.78
CA ASP A 130 1.45 -5.52 -32.54
C ASP A 130 0.39 -4.42 -32.37
N ILE A 131 -0.39 -4.20 -33.41
CA ILE A 131 -1.46 -3.21 -33.39
C ILE A 131 -2.79 -3.95 -33.47
N VAL A 132 -3.70 -3.64 -32.55
CA VAL A 132 -5.02 -4.26 -32.45
C VAL A 132 -6.12 -3.21 -32.46
N ILE A 133 -7.28 -3.53 -33.03
CA ILE A 133 -8.49 -2.73 -32.91
C ILE A 133 -9.43 -3.38 -31.90
N VAL A 134 -9.98 -2.56 -30.99
CA VAL A 134 -10.94 -2.98 -29.97
C VAL A 134 -12.18 -2.12 -30.08
N LYS A 135 -13.35 -2.72 -30.24
CA LYS A 135 -14.64 -2.03 -30.40
C LYS A 135 -15.48 -2.17 -29.14
N ALA A 136 -16.52 -1.33 -29.03
CA ALA A 136 -17.47 -1.40 -27.92
C ALA A 136 -18.00 -2.83 -27.69
N GLY A 137 -18.03 -3.26 -26.43
CA GLY A 137 -18.40 -4.59 -25.99
C GLY A 137 -17.26 -5.63 -26.03
N GLN A 138 -16.09 -5.29 -26.55
CA GLN A 138 -14.93 -6.18 -26.60
C GLN A 138 -13.98 -5.92 -25.43
N GLN A 139 -13.28 -6.98 -25.01
CA GLN A 139 -12.19 -6.87 -24.05
C GLN A 139 -10.90 -6.45 -24.74
N ILE A 140 -10.12 -5.61 -24.06
CA ILE A 140 -8.77 -5.24 -24.48
C ILE A 140 -7.86 -6.47 -24.33
N PRO A 141 -7.24 -6.96 -25.41
CA PRO A 141 -6.59 -8.28 -25.41
C PRO A 141 -5.22 -8.31 -24.71
N ALA A 142 -4.55 -7.17 -24.62
CA ALA A 142 -3.21 -7.03 -24.02
C ALA A 142 -3.00 -5.61 -23.53
N ASP A 143 -2.03 -5.41 -22.64
CA ASP A 143 -1.62 -4.07 -22.22
C ASP A 143 -1.04 -3.31 -23.41
N GLY A 144 -1.40 -2.04 -23.52
CA GLY A 144 -1.03 -1.26 -24.65
C GLY A 144 -1.18 0.25 -24.48
N GLU A 145 -0.83 0.95 -25.55
CA GLU A 145 -1.00 2.38 -25.68
C GLU A 145 -2.00 2.68 -26.80
N VAL A 146 -2.99 3.51 -26.53
CA VAL A 146 -3.94 3.97 -27.53
C VAL A 146 -3.23 4.89 -28.50
N ILE A 147 -3.17 4.50 -29.76
CA ILE A 147 -2.55 5.29 -30.84
C ILE A 147 -3.57 6.03 -31.68
N GLU A 148 -4.85 5.60 -31.66
CA GLU A 148 -5.95 6.25 -32.36
C GLU A 148 -7.28 5.91 -31.67
N GLY A 149 -8.20 6.88 -31.64
CA GLY A 149 -9.54 6.75 -31.07
C GLY A 149 -9.66 7.30 -29.66
N ALA A 150 -10.91 7.35 -29.19
CA ALA A 150 -11.27 7.69 -27.81
C ALA A 150 -12.49 6.86 -27.43
N ALA A 151 -12.47 6.22 -26.26
CA ALA A 151 -13.53 5.33 -25.81
C ALA A 151 -13.64 5.30 -24.29
N SER A 152 -14.83 4.96 -23.79
CA SER A 152 -15.03 4.62 -22.40
C SER A 152 -14.64 3.16 -22.16
N VAL A 153 -13.85 2.91 -21.12
CA VAL A 153 -13.35 1.59 -20.75
C VAL A 153 -13.78 1.27 -19.33
N ASP A 154 -14.42 0.12 -19.15
CA ASP A 154 -14.73 -0.45 -17.84
C ASP A 154 -13.51 -1.22 -17.32
N GLU A 155 -12.90 -0.69 -16.27
CA GLU A 155 -11.73 -1.27 -15.60
C GLU A 155 -12.11 -1.96 -14.29
N SER A 156 -13.40 -2.12 -13.98
CA SER A 156 -13.90 -2.66 -12.71
C SER A 156 -13.37 -4.05 -12.36
N ALA A 157 -13.08 -4.88 -13.38
CA ALA A 157 -12.50 -6.20 -13.18
C ALA A 157 -11.10 -6.17 -12.55
N ILE A 158 -10.38 -5.05 -12.70
CA ILE A 158 -9.01 -4.86 -12.20
C ILE A 158 -9.01 -3.92 -10.99
N THR A 159 -9.69 -2.77 -11.10
CA THR A 159 -9.70 -1.72 -10.08
C THR A 159 -10.77 -1.90 -9.02
N GLY A 160 -11.84 -2.62 -9.33
CA GLY A 160 -13.04 -2.68 -8.50
C GLY A 160 -13.95 -1.46 -8.61
N GLU A 161 -13.55 -0.42 -9.34
CA GLU A 161 -14.32 0.81 -9.56
C GLU A 161 -15.34 0.62 -10.69
N SER A 162 -16.61 0.93 -10.40
CA SER A 162 -17.71 0.72 -11.37
C SER A 162 -17.85 1.84 -12.41
N ALA A 163 -17.17 2.96 -12.25
CA ALA A 163 -17.24 4.08 -13.18
C ALA A 163 -16.30 3.86 -14.37
N PRO A 164 -16.78 3.90 -15.63
CA PRO A 164 -15.91 3.79 -16.80
C PRO A 164 -14.95 4.98 -16.91
N VAL A 165 -13.72 4.70 -17.35
CA VAL A 165 -12.66 5.67 -17.56
C VAL A 165 -12.53 6.00 -19.06
N ILE A 166 -12.36 7.25 -19.42
CA ILE A 166 -12.11 7.63 -20.82
C ILE A 166 -10.63 7.37 -21.13
N ARG A 167 -10.39 6.59 -22.20
CA ARG A 167 -9.08 6.33 -22.78
C ARG A 167 -9.02 6.93 -24.19
N GLU A 168 -7.93 7.64 -24.52
CA GLU A 168 -7.79 8.37 -25.78
C GLU A 168 -6.35 8.37 -26.26
N SER A 169 -6.16 8.61 -27.56
CA SER A 169 -4.83 8.70 -28.17
C SER A 169 -4.14 10.00 -27.78
N GLY A 170 -2.89 9.89 -27.38
CA GLY A 170 -2.05 11.03 -26.98
C GLY A 170 -2.32 11.53 -25.56
N GLY A 171 -1.29 11.99 -24.89
CA GLY A 171 -1.36 12.47 -23.49
C GLY A 171 -1.42 11.36 -22.44
N ASP A 172 -1.84 11.75 -21.24
CA ASP A 172 -1.72 10.91 -20.03
C ASP A 172 -2.78 9.79 -19.94
N ARG A 173 -3.80 9.78 -20.83
CA ARG A 173 -4.88 8.78 -20.84
C ARG A 173 -4.74 7.70 -21.89
N SER A 174 -3.57 7.58 -22.51
CA SER A 174 -3.33 6.64 -23.60
C SER A 174 -3.07 5.20 -23.18
N ALA A 175 -2.68 4.94 -21.92
CA ALA A 175 -2.39 3.59 -21.44
C ALA A 175 -3.68 2.79 -21.19
N VAL A 176 -3.73 1.54 -21.69
CA VAL A 176 -4.82 0.59 -21.46
C VAL A 176 -4.29 -0.73 -20.94
N THR A 177 -5.12 -1.42 -20.15
CA THR A 177 -4.75 -2.69 -19.50
C THR A 177 -5.56 -3.84 -20.09
N GLY A 178 -4.90 -4.93 -20.40
CA GLY A 178 -5.53 -6.15 -20.91
C GLY A 178 -6.53 -6.74 -19.91
N GLY A 179 -7.68 -7.23 -20.41
CA GLY A 179 -8.76 -7.78 -19.59
C GLY A 179 -9.83 -6.76 -19.21
N THR A 180 -9.64 -5.46 -19.47
CA THR A 180 -10.67 -4.42 -19.33
C THR A 180 -11.60 -4.39 -20.56
N THR A 181 -12.80 -3.81 -20.43
CA THR A 181 -13.82 -3.86 -21.49
C THR A 181 -14.10 -2.46 -22.04
N VAL A 182 -14.03 -2.30 -23.36
CA VAL A 182 -14.46 -1.07 -24.04
C VAL A 182 -15.98 -1.00 -24.03
N THR A 183 -16.56 0.08 -23.48
CA THR A 183 -18.01 0.23 -23.33
C THR A 183 -18.64 1.13 -24.39
N SER A 184 -17.87 2.03 -24.98
CA SER A 184 -18.34 2.89 -26.10
C SER A 184 -17.24 3.04 -27.15
N ASP A 185 -17.60 3.33 -28.37
CA ASP A 185 -16.71 3.65 -29.49
C ASP A 185 -15.65 2.55 -29.78
N TRP A 186 -14.46 2.93 -30.16
CA TRP A 186 -13.37 2.02 -30.52
C TRP A 186 -12.00 2.63 -30.22
N LEU A 187 -11.01 1.75 -30.01
CA LEU A 187 -9.61 2.10 -29.79
C LEU A 187 -8.71 1.29 -30.75
N VAL A 188 -7.69 1.94 -31.28
CA VAL A 188 -6.53 1.26 -31.88
C VAL A 188 -5.41 1.29 -30.87
N VAL A 189 -4.94 0.12 -30.48
CA VAL A 189 -4.00 -0.08 -29.38
C VAL A 189 -2.73 -0.72 -29.92
N ARG A 190 -1.58 -0.13 -29.58
CA ARG A 190 -0.27 -0.77 -29.78
C ARG A 190 0.10 -1.55 -28.53
N VAL A 191 0.31 -2.85 -28.67
CA VAL A 191 0.72 -3.74 -27.57
C VAL A 191 2.10 -3.35 -27.05
N THR A 192 2.25 -3.19 -25.72
CA THR A 192 3.48 -2.71 -25.08
C THR A 192 4.28 -3.80 -24.38
N CYS A 193 3.72 -4.99 -24.17
CA CYS A 193 4.40 -6.10 -23.49
C CYS A 193 4.12 -7.45 -24.19
N ASP A 194 4.98 -8.41 -23.98
CA ASP A 194 4.77 -9.79 -24.45
C ASP A 194 3.83 -10.57 -23.50
N SER A 195 3.29 -11.68 -23.98
CA SER A 195 2.45 -12.57 -23.16
C SER A 195 3.25 -13.11 -21.97
N GLY A 196 2.69 -12.99 -20.77
CA GLY A 196 3.35 -13.33 -19.51
C GLY A 196 4.06 -12.17 -18.80
N GLU A 197 4.16 -11.00 -19.44
CA GLU A 197 4.76 -9.79 -18.88
C GLU A 197 3.73 -8.67 -18.63
N SER A 198 2.44 -8.99 -18.82
CA SER A 198 1.36 -8.02 -18.61
C SER A 198 1.31 -7.49 -17.17
N PHE A 199 0.67 -6.35 -17.01
CA PHE A 199 0.42 -5.77 -15.68
C PHE A 199 -0.30 -6.77 -14.75
N LEU A 200 -1.30 -7.50 -15.28
CA LEU A 200 -1.96 -8.58 -14.56
C LEU A 200 -1.01 -9.73 -14.18
N ASP A 201 -0.09 -10.13 -15.06
CA ASP A 201 0.91 -11.16 -14.77
C ASP A 201 1.86 -10.71 -13.66
N LYS A 202 2.32 -9.47 -13.73
CA LYS A 202 3.13 -8.84 -12.67
C LYS A 202 2.36 -8.80 -11.35
N MET A 203 1.08 -8.42 -11.37
CA MET A 203 0.21 -8.43 -10.19
C MET A 203 0.11 -9.84 -9.58
N ILE A 204 -0.22 -10.84 -10.39
CA ILE A 204 -0.36 -12.23 -9.94
C ILE A 204 0.95 -12.71 -9.30
N SER A 205 2.09 -12.48 -9.96
CA SER A 205 3.40 -12.91 -9.44
C SER A 205 3.78 -12.24 -8.13
N MET A 206 3.44 -10.96 -7.96
CA MET A 206 3.67 -10.22 -6.71
C MET A 206 2.78 -10.71 -5.56
N VAL A 207 1.51 -10.93 -5.86
CA VAL A 207 0.53 -11.41 -4.88
C VAL A 207 0.84 -12.85 -4.43
N GLU A 208 1.38 -13.68 -5.31
CA GLU A 208 1.82 -15.05 -4.99
C GLU A 208 3.12 -15.11 -4.18
N GLY A 209 3.83 -13.99 -4.06
CA GLY A 209 5.08 -13.94 -3.31
C GLY A 209 6.27 -14.67 -3.98
N ALA A 210 6.10 -15.15 -5.21
CA ALA A 210 7.11 -15.92 -5.93
C ALA A 210 8.43 -15.16 -6.19
N ALA A 211 8.42 -13.82 -6.10
CA ALA A 211 9.57 -12.96 -6.33
C ALA A 211 9.93 -12.05 -5.15
N ARG A 212 9.44 -12.34 -3.93
CA ARG A 212 9.67 -11.48 -2.76
C ARG A 212 11.14 -11.47 -2.36
N LYS A 213 11.86 -10.43 -2.72
CA LYS A 213 13.18 -10.15 -2.15
C LYS A 213 13.00 -9.68 -0.70
N LYS A 214 13.79 -10.26 0.22
CA LYS A 214 13.84 -9.82 1.63
C LYS A 214 14.22 -8.34 1.69
N THR A 215 13.59 -7.63 2.60
CA THR A 215 13.88 -6.22 2.81
C THR A 215 15.21 -6.02 3.55
N PRO A 216 15.85 -4.85 3.51
CA PRO A 216 17.07 -4.58 4.26
C PRO A 216 16.92 -4.83 5.77
N ASN A 217 15.79 -4.45 6.38
CA ASN A 217 15.51 -4.68 7.78
C ASN A 217 15.29 -6.17 8.08
N GLU A 218 14.63 -6.91 7.18
CA GLU A 218 14.50 -8.36 7.31
C GLU A 218 15.86 -9.06 7.22
N MET A 219 16.74 -8.61 6.32
CA MET A 219 18.11 -9.15 6.23
C MET A 219 18.93 -8.84 7.48
N ALA A 220 18.87 -7.61 7.99
CA ALA A 220 19.57 -7.22 9.22
C ALA A 220 19.11 -8.05 10.41
N LEU A 221 17.79 -8.21 10.58
CA LEU A 221 17.22 -9.04 11.64
C LEU A 221 17.59 -10.53 11.46
N GLN A 222 17.62 -11.03 10.23
CA GLN A 222 18.04 -12.39 9.95
C GLN A 222 19.51 -12.64 10.29
N ILE A 223 20.42 -11.69 9.98
CA ILE A 223 21.83 -11.76 10.37
C ILE A 223 21.96 -11.79 11.90
N PHE A 224 21.21 -10.94 12.60
CA PHE A 224 21.17 -10.95 14.07
C PHE A 224 20.68 -12.29 14.63
N LEU A 225 19.61 -12.87 14.08
CA LEU A 225 19.10 -14.16 14.47
C LEU A 225 20.10 -15.30 14.22
N ILE A 226 20.83 -15.26 13.10
CA ILE A 226 21.91 -16.22 12.81
C ILE A 226 23.02 -16.11 13.86
N ALA A 227 23.49 -14.90 14.15
CA ALA A 227 24.53 -14.67 15.13
C ALA A 227 24.15 -15.19 16.51
N LEU A 228 22.91 -14.90 16.97
CA LEU A 228 22.39 -15.43 18.22
C LEU A 228 22.31 -16.96 18.21
N SER A 229 21.83 -17.55 17.11
CA SER A 229 21.73 -19.02 16.98
C SER A 229 23.11 -19.68 17.10
N ILE A 230 24.14 -19.11 16.46
CA ILE A 230 25.52 -19.62 16.57
C ILE A 230 26.00 -19.52 18.02
N ILE A 231 25.79 -18.39 18.69
CA ILE A 231 26.18 -18.20 20.10
C ILE A 231 25.49 -19.25 20.97
N PHE A 232 24.18 -19.45 20.82
CA PHE A 232 23.45 -20.43 21.63
C PHE A 232 23.87 -21.87 21.35
N ILE A 233 24.21 -22.23 20.11
CA ILE A 233 24.77 -23.55 19.79
C ILE A 233 26.11 -23.75 20.55
N LEU A 234 27.02 -22.78 20.45
CA LEU A 234 28.34 -22.86 21.11
C LEU A 234 28.20 -22.95 22.65
N VAL A 235 27.32 -22.11 23.23
CA VAL A 235 27.05 -22.11 24.66
C VAL A 235 26.46 -23.47 25.09
N THR A 236 25.46 -23.99 24.38
CA THR A 236 24.81 -25.25 24.74
C THR A 236 25.74 -26.43 24.58
N MET A 237 26.59 -26.46 23.55
CA MET A 237 27.60 -27.51 23.38
C MET A 237 28.65 -27.49 24.51
N SER A 238 29.15 -26.30 24.88
CA SER A 238 30.12 -26.17 25.97
C SER A 238 29.49 -26.48 27.33
N LEU A 239 28.21 -26.23 27.51
CA LEU A 239 27.48 -26.41 28.76
C LEU A 239 27.46 -27.89 29.19
N TYR A 240 27.34 -28.83 28.24
CA TYR A 240 27.45 -30.26 28.55
C TYR A 240 28.77 -30.61 29.22
N THR A 241 29.88 -30.17 28.64
CA THR A 241 31.24 -30.45 29.13
C THR A 241 31.47 -29.85 30.51
N TYR A 242 31.04 -28.58 30.71
CA TYR A 242 31.16 -27.93 32.02
C TYR A 242 30.27 -28.55 33.08
N SER A 243 29.05 -28.95 32.74
CA SER A 243 28.12 -29.63 33.64
C SER A 243 28.66 -31.00 34.05
N ASP A 244 29.18 -31.80 33.11
CA ASP A 244 29.79 -33.09 33.37
C ASP A 244 31.03 -33.00 34.27
N PHE A 245 31.91 -32.03 33.98
CA PHE A 245 33.07 -31.76 34.82
C PHE A 245 32.67 -31.39 36.26
N SER A 246 31.70 -30.47 36.41
CA SER A 246 31.26 -30.01 37.72
C SER A 246 30.56 -31.11 38.50
N ALA A 247 29.73 -31.92 37.83
CA ALA A 247 29.06 -33.08 38.44
C ALA A 247 30.07 -34.11 38.96
N LYS A 248 31.09 -34.45 38.15
CA LYS A 248 32.17 -35.36 38.55
C LYS A 248 32.96 -34.86 39.76
N GLN A 249 33.26 -33.54 39.79
CA GLN A 249 33.92 -32.92 40.93
C GLN A 249 33.06 -32.95 42.22
N ALA A 250 31.74 -32.80 42.06
CA ALA A 250 30.78 -32.86 43.18
C ALA A 250 30.41 -34.29 43.59
N GLY A 251 30.88 -35.33 42.89
CA GLY A 251 30.47 -36.72 43.11
C GLY A 251 28.99 -37.01 42.81
N MET A 252 28.42 -36.23 41.86
CA MET A 252 27.03 -36.30 41.47
C MET A 252 26.90 -36.77 40.01
N GLU A 253 25.72 -37.22 39.62
CA GLU A 253 25.39 -37.47 38.22
C GLU A 253 25.19 -36.15 37.49
N ASN A 254 25.54 -36.11 36.18
CA ASN A 254 25.35 -34.94 35.36
C ASN A 254 23.83 -34.68 35.16
N PRO A 255 23.30 -33.53 35.61
CA PRO A 255 21.88 -33.20 35.41
C PRO A 255 21.52 -32.85 33.97
N SER A 256 22.53 -32.65 33.11
CA SER A 256 22.34 -32.26 31.71
C SER A 256 22.39 -33.48 30.80
N SER A 257 21.25 -33.88 30.26
CA SER A 257 21.17 -34.86 29.18
C SER A 257 21.26 -34.21 27.82
N ILE A 258 21.62 -34.94 26.77
CA ILE A 258 21.64 -34.43 25.39
C ILE A 258 20.25 -33.97 24.97
N THR A 259 19.22 -34.75 25.25
CA THR A 259 17.82 -34.41 25.00
C THR A 259 17.43 -33.08 25.65
N THR A 260 17.80 -32.91 26.94
CA THR A 260 17.51 -31.67 27.69
C THR A 260 18.25 -30.46 27.12
N LEU A 261 19.51 -30.64 26.70
CA LEU A 261 20.30 -29.56 26.10
C LEU A 261 19.81 -29.15 24.71
N VAL A 262 19.37 -30.11 23.89
CA VAL A 262 18.72 -29.79 22.60
C VAL A 262 17.42 -29.02 22.83
N ALA A 263 16.64 -29.40 23.81
CA ALA A 263 15.43 -28.69 24.20
C ALA A 263 15.74 -27.27 24.72
N LEU A 264 16.77 -27.15 25.58
CA LEU A 264 17.28 -25.87 26.07
C LEU A 264 17.71 -24.96 24.90
N LEU A 265 18.47 -25.49 23.93
CA LEU A 265 18.91 -24.73 22.74
C LEU A 265 17.72 -24.12 22.00
N VAL A 266 16.65 -24.89 21.79
CA VAL A 266 15.43 -24.36 21.09
C VAL A 266 14.71 -23.34 21.97
N CYS A 267 14.69 -23.49 23.28
CA CYS A 267 14.09 -22.49 24.18
C CYS A 267 14.91 -21.21 24.26
N LEU A 268 16.24 -21.28 24.14
CA LEU A 268 17.12 -20.11 24.12
C LEU A 268 17.04 -19.37 22.79
N ALA A 269 16.87 -20.10 21.68
CA ALA A 269 16.79 -19.50 20.35
C ALA A 269 15.53 -18.60 20.22
N PRO A 270 15.63 -17.45 19.50
CA PRO A 270 14.52 -16.52 19.34
C PRO A 270 13.51 -17.04 18.29
N THR A 271 12.87 -18.18 18.63
CA THR A 271 11.98 -18.93 17.74
C THR A 271 10.71 -18.18 17.41
N THR A 272 10.17 -17.38 18.34
CA THR A 272 8.92 -16.64 18.18
C THR A 272 9.01 -15.63 17.03
N ILE A 273 10.05 -14.78 17.02
CA ILE A 273 10.23 -13.81 15.93
C ILE A 273 10.68 -14.50 14.63
N GLY A 274 11.52 -15.54 14.74
CA GLY A 274 11.93 -16.35 13.60
C GLY A 274 10.74 -16.96 12.86
N ALA A 275 9.76 -17.50 13.59
CA ALA A 275 8.55 -18.07 13.02
C ALA A 275 7.59 -17.04 12.38
N LEU A 276 7.51 -15.82 12.93
CA LEU A 276 6.50 -14.83 12.54
C LEU A 276 7.02 -13.76 11.55
N LEU A 277 8.33 -13.65 11.37
CA LEU A 277 8.93 -12.57 10.56
C LEU A 277 8.41 -12.54 9.13
N SER A 278 8.41 -13.69 8.45
CA SER A 278 7.86 -13.82 7.09
C SER A 278 6.37 -13.50 7.04
N ALA A 279 5.61 -14.03 8.01
CA ALA A 279 4.16 -13.81 8.08
C ALA A 279 3.79 -12.31 8.25
N ILE A 280 4.56 -11.55 9.03
CA ILE A 280 4.36 -10.11 9.22
C ILE A 280 4.54 -9.37 7.89
N GLY A 281 5.61 -9.66 7.16
CA GLY A 281 5.89 -9.01 5.88
C GLY A 281 4.84 -9.31 4.82
N ILE A 282 4.42 -10.58 4.71
CA ILE A 282 3.35 -11.02 3.78
C ILE A 282 2.02 -10.35 4.15
N ALA A 283 1.69 -10.27 5.44
CA ALA A 283 0.48 -9.59 5.91
C ALA A 283 0.49 -8.09 5.61
N GLY A 284 1.67 -7.44 5.62
CA GLY A 284 1.85 -6.04 5.21
C GLY A 284 1.49 -5.83 3.73
N MET A 285 2.03 -6.66 2.84
CA MET A 285 1.68 -6.63 1.41
C MET A 285 0.19 -6.89 1.18
N SER A 286 -0.38 -7.89 1.85
CA SER A 286 -1.81 -8.20 1.74
C SER A 286 -2.70 -7.03 2.15
N ARG A 287 -2.30 -6.21 3.13
CA ARG A 287 -3.05 -5.01 3.54
C ARG A 287 -3.00 -3.90 2.48
N LEU A 288 -1.85 -3.69 1.83
CA LEU A 288 -1.75 -2.75 0.71
C LEU A 288 -2.63 -3.18 -0.46
N ASN A 289 -2.60 -4.47 -0.81
CA ASN A 289 -3.46 -5.00 -1.86
C ASN A 289 -4.95 -4.83 -1.54
N GLN A 290 -5.36 -5.01 -0.26
CA GLN A 290 -6.74 -4.74 0.18
C GLN A 290 -7.10 -3.25 0.12
N ALA A 291 -6.12 -2.37 0.18
CA ALA A 291 -6.27 -0.93 -0.04
C ALA A 291 -6.18 -0.56 -1.53
N ASN A 292 -6.22 -1.53 -2.45
CA ASN A 292 -6.08 -1.35 -3.89
C ASN A 292 -4.74 -0.68 -4.30
N VAL A 293 -3.67 -0.94 -3.55
CA VAL A 293 -2.32 -0.49 -3.86
C VAL A 293 -1.41 -1.69 -4.07
N LEU A 294 -0.79 -1.77 -5.22
CA LEU A 294 0.19 -2.79 -5.54
C LEU A 294 1.59 -2.29 -5.24
N ALA A 295 2.29 -2.96 -4.34
CA ALA A 295 3.69 -2.70 -4.11
C ALA A 295 4.55 -3.63 -4.98
N MET A 296 5.46 -3.05 -5.76
CA MET A 296 6.38 -3.78 -6.62
C MET A 296 7.48 -4.52 -5.83
N SER A 297 7.67 -4.16 -4.54
CA SER A 297 8.64 -4.82 -3.67
C SER A 297 8.29 -4.63 -2.18
N GLY A 298 8.69 -5.59 -1.33
CA GLY A 298 8.60 -5.44 0.12
C GLY A 298 9.42 -4.25 0.66
N ARG A 299 10.50 -3.86 -0.03
CA ARG A 299 11.32 -2.69 0.30
C ARG A 299 10.51 -1.39 0.21
N ALA A 300 9.67 -1.24 -0.82
CA ALA A 300 8.83 -0.06 -0.97
C ALA A 300 7.86 0.11 0.21
N ILE A 301 7.33 -1.00 0.75
CA ILE A 301 6.43 -0.97 1.91
C ILE A 301 7.17 -0.55 3.19
N GLU A 302 8.40 -1.01 3.39
CA GLU A 302 9.22 -0.57 4.51
C GLU A 302 9.56 0.91 4.40
N ALA A 303 10.04 1.33 3.23
CA ALA A 303 10.31 2.74 2.97
C ALA A 303 9.09 3.62 3.24
N ALA A 304 7.89 3.17 2.87
CA ALA A 304 6.65 3.90 3.16
C ALA A 304 6.41 4.13 4.67
N GLY A 305 6.90 3.21 5.52
CA GLY A 305 6.83 3.38 6.98
C GLY A 305 7.81 4.41 7.53
N ASP A 306 8.91 4.63 6.87
CA ASP A 306 9.99 5.52 7.29
C ASP A 306 9.95 6.88 6.58
N VAL A 307 9.01 7.11 5.65
CA VAL A 307 8.82 8.38 4.95
C VAL A 307 8.57 9.51 5.94
N ASP A 308 9.25 10.61 5.73
CA ASP A 308 9.12 11.87 6.47
C ASP A 308 8.82 13.09 5.57
N ILE A 309 8.99 12.96 4.24
CA ILE A 309 8.59 13.97 3.26
C ILE A 309 7.57 13.38 2.29
N LEU A 310 6.44 14.06 2.12
CA LEU A 310 5.36 13.68 1.22
C LEU A 310 5.17 14.75 0.16
N MET A 311 5.50 14.43 -1.09
CA MET A 311 5.35 15.32 -2.25
C MET A 311 4.10 14.94 -3.01
N LEU A 312 3.15 15.87 -3.09
CA LEU A 312 1.81 15.65 -3.65
C LEU A 312 1.56 16.63 -4.80
N ASP A 313 1.10 16.13 -5.94
CA ASP A 313 0.62 17.01 -6.98
C ASP A 313 -0.63 17.79 -6.53
N LYS A 314 -0.80 19.01 -7.01
CA LYS A 314 -1.98 19.85 -6.70
C LYS A 314 -3.24 19.26 -7.32
N THR A 315 -3.18 19.05 -8.64
CA THR A 315 -4.34 18.78 -9.48
C THR A 315 -4.85 17.35 -9.29
N GLY A 316 -6.14 17.21 -8.96
CA GLY A 316 -6.72 15.90 -8.70
C GLY A 316 -6.31 15.27 -7.38
N THR A 317 -5.23 15.71 -6.72
CA THR A 317 -4.73 15.23 -5.43
C THR A 317 -5.25 16.07 -4.26
N ILE A 318 -4.82 17.32 -4.18
CA ILE A 318 -5.21 18.29 -3.15
C ILE A 318 -6.52 18.96 -3.55
N THR A 319 -6.68 19.27 -4.83
CA THR A 319 -7.89 19.84 -5.41
C THR A 319 -8.71 18.79 -6.14
N LEU A 320 -9.95 19.15 -6.51
CA LEU A 320 -10.86 18.27 -7.27
C LEU A 320 -10.37 17.98 -8.71
N GLY A 321 -9.38 18.75 -9.19
CA GLY A 321 -8.82 18.63 -10.54
C GLY A 321 -9.66 19.29 -11.63
N ASN A 322 -10.86 19.73 -11.30
CA ASN A 322 -11.75 20.47 -12.18
C ASN A 322 -11.92 21.89 -11.64
N ARG A 323 -11.72 22.89 -12.51
CA ARG A 323 -11.98 24.27 -12.14
C ARG A 323 -13.48 24.47 -11.99
N GLN A 324 -13.90 25.10 -10.90
CA GLN A 324 -15.29 25.40 -10.62
C GLN A 324 -15.53 26.89 -10.52
N ALA A 325 -16.68 27.34 -11.00
CA ALA A 325 -17.09 28.73 -10.86
C ALA A 325 -17.31 29.05 -9.38
N SER A 326 -16.61 30.06 -8.88
CA SER A 326 -16.65 30.49 -7.49
C SER A 326 -17.28 31.86 -7.30
N GLU A 327 -17.20 32.75 -8.32
CA GLU A 327 -17.66 34.12 -8.22
C GLU A 327 -18.05 34.68 -9.56
N PHE A 328 -19.11 35.51 -9.59
CA PHE A 328 -19.45 36.37 -10.71
C PHE A 328 -19.03 37.80 -10.37
N ILE A 329 -18.21 38.43 -11.22
CA ILE A 329 -17.67 39.77 -11.03
C ILE A 329 -18.22 40.67 -12.12
N PRO A 330 -19.31 41.40 -11.88
CA PRO A 330 -19.90 42.29 -12.87
C PRO A 330 -19.02 43.54 -13.12
N VAL A 331 -19.13 44.12 -14.31
CA VAL A 331 -18.59 45.46 -14.58
C VAL A 331 -19.60 46.56 -14.19
N ASP A 332 -19.14 47.81 -14.09
CA ASP A 332 -19.98 48.92 -13.68
C ASP A 332 -21.27 49.03 -14.51
N GLY A 333 -22.38 49.23 -13.80
CA GLY A 333 -23.70 49.35 -14.40
C GLY A 333 -24.39 48.04 -14.76
N ILE A 334 -23.76 46.91 -14.46
CA ILE A 334 -24.32 45.55 -14.60
C ILE A 334 -24.52 44.94 -13.20
N ASP A 335 -25.69 44.41 -12.93
CA ASP A 335 -25.93 43.68 -11.71
C ASP A 335 -25.42 42.23 -11.82
N GLU A 336 -25.01 41.66 -10.70
CA GLU A 336 -24.44 40.32 -10.66
C GLU A 336 -25.39 39.22 -11.16
N LYS A 337 -26.71 39.41 -10.95
CA LYS A 337 -27.74 38.50 -11.43
C LYS A 337 -27.85 38.48 -12.96
N THR A 338 -27.69 39.64 -13.61
CA THR A 338 -27.68 39.76 -15.07
C THR A 338 -26.47 39.03 -15.66
N LEU A 339 -25.29 39.20 -15.06
CA LEU A 339 -24.09 38.46 -15.46
C LEU A 339 -24.30 36.95 -15.26
N ALA A 340 -24.80 36.53 -14.09
CA ALA A 340 -25.04 35.12 -13.79
C ALA A 340 -26.06 34.48 -14.74
N ASN A 341 -27.09 35.23 -15.15
CA ASN A 341 -28.08 34.76 -16.10
C ASN A 341 -27.47 34.54 -17.51
N ALA A 342 -26.68 35.48 -18.01
CA ALA A 342 -25.97 35.35 -19.29
C ALA A 342 -24.93 34.21 -19.24
N ALA A 343 -24.19 34.09 -18.13
CA ALA A 343 -23.22 33.03 -17.89
C ALA A 343 -23.90 31.64 -17.89
N GLN A 344 -25.05 31.51 -17.22
CA GLN A 344 -25.83 30.26 -17.20
C GLN A 344 -26.31 29.89 -18.61
N LEU A 345 -26.95 30.86 -19.33
CA LEU A 345 -27.48 30.60 -20.67
C LEU A 345 -26.40 30.12 -21.64
N SER A 346 -25.23 30.78 -21.65
CA SER A 346 -24.10 30.38 -22.48
C SER A 346 -23.41 29.08 -22.05
N SER A 347 -23.81 28.51 -20.92
CA SER A 347 -23.26 27.27 -20.38
C SER A 347 -24.23 26.09 -20.37
N LEU A 348 -25.49 26.25 -20.78
CA LEU A 348 -26.51 25.18 -20.73
C LEU A 348 -26.17 23.96 -21.59
N ALA A 349 -25.52 24.15 -22.74
CA ALA A 349 -25.06 23.07 -23.60
C ALA A 349 -23.57 22.73 -23.42
N ASP A 350 -22.92 23.34 -22.46
CA ASP A 350 -21.51 23.09 -22.15
C ASP A 350 -21.39 21.92 -21.15
N GLU A 351 -21.12 20.73 -21.67
CA GLU A 351 -20.99 19.49 -20.86
C GLU A 351 -19.69 19.40 -20.06
N THR A 352 -18.79 20.37 -20.21
CA THR A 352 -17.55 20.41 -19.43
C THR A 352 -17.84 20.60 -17.94
N PRO A 353 -16.97 20.12 -17.04
CA PRO A 353 -17.10 20.37 -15.61
C PRO A 353 -17.20 21.87 -15.27
N GLU A 354 -16.47 22.70 -15.99
CA GLU A 354 -16.46 24.15 -15.88
C GLU A 354 -17.84 24.74 -16.23
N GLY A 355 -18.40 24.34 -17.39
CA GLY A 355 -19.73 24.78 -17.82
C GLY A 355 -20.82 24.40 -16.83
N ARG A 356 -20.81 23.17 -16.38
CA ARG A 356 -21.75 22.67 -15.35
C ARG A 356 -21.63 23.45 -14.04
N SER A 357 -20.41 23.78 -13.61
CA SER A 357 -20.17 24.53 -12.38
C SER A 357 -20.74 25.95 -12.43
N ILE A 358 -20.68 26.61 -13.62
CA ILE A 358 -21.29 27.92 -13.82
C ILE A 358 -22.81 27.86 -13.65
N VAL A 359 -23.44 26.84 -14.24
CA VAL A 359 -24.89 26.62 -14.10
C VAL A 359 -25.28 26.36 -12.65
N ILE A 360 -24.49 25.54 -11.93
CA ILE A 360 -24.72 25.25 -10.51
C ILE A 360 -24.59 26.51 -9.67
N LEU A 361 -23.52 27.28 -9.82
CA LEU A 361 -23.30 28.53 -9.08
C LEU A 361 -24.44 29.55 -9.31
N ALA A 362 -24.89 29.71 -10.55
CA ALA A 362 -26.00 30.62 -10.88
C ALA A 362 -27.31 30.14 -10.23
N LYS A 363 -27.56 28.83 -10.18
CA LYS A 363 -28.72 28.26 -9.50
C LYS A 363 -28.65 28.45 -7.99
N GLU A 364 -27.53 28.18 -7.36
CA GLU A 364 -27.37 28.26 -5.90
C GLU A 364 -27.44 29.72 -5.42
N LYS A 365 -26.75 30.63 -6.09
CA LYS A 365 -26.63 32.02 -5.64
C LYS A 365 -27.87 32.86 -5.96
N PHE A 366 -28.52 32.62 -7.11
CA PHE A 366 -29.62 33.44 -7.60
C PHE A 366 -30.92 32.71 -7.86
N GLY A 367 -30.99 31.39 -7.60
CA GLY A 367 -32.17 30.59 -7.83
C GLY A 367 -32.54 30.43 -9.30
N ILE A 368 -31.60 30.72 -10.23
CA ILE A 368 -31.82 30.62 -11.67
C ILE A 368 -31.92 29.13 -12.04
N ARG A 369 -33.15 28.68 -12.43
CA ARG A 369 -33.40 27.32 -12.84
C ARG A 369 -33.25 27.15 -14.35
N GLY A 370 -33.01 25.91 -14.82
CA GLY A 370 -32.95 25.59 -16.23
C GLY A 370 -34.23 26.04 -16.96
N ARG A 371 -34.08 26.52 -18.19
CA ARG A 371 -35.17 26.93 -19.07
C ARG A 371 -35.48 25.83 -20.07
N ASN A 372 -36.73 25.80 -20.59
CA ASN A 372 -37.08 24.90 -21.67
C ASN A 372 -36.36 25.34 -22.95
N ILE A 373 -35.38 24.54 -23.39
CA ILE A 373 -34.51 24.84 -24.54
C ILE A 373 -35.32 24.86 -25.86
N GLU A 374 -36.38 24.04 -25.94
CA GLU A 374 -37.19 23.87 -27.14
C GLU A 374 -38.12 25.06 -27.44
N GLU A 375 -38.43 25.91 -26.44
CA GLU A 375 -39.38 27.03 -26.62
C GLU A 375 -38.73 28.33 -27.09
N ASN A 376 -37.38 28.48 -27.08
CA ASN A 376 -36.73 29.80 -27.21
C ASN A 376 -35.77 29.93 -28.39
N HIS A 377 -35.88 29.15 -29.46
CA HIS A 377 -35.02 29.26 -30.68
C HIS A 377 -33.54 29.50 -30.35
N MET A 378 -32.98 28.67 -29.42
CA MET A 378 -31.60 28.81 -28.97
C MET A 378 -30.65 28.04 -29.89
N GLU A 379 -29.67 28.72 -30.44
CA GLU A 379 -28.56 28.14 -31.18
C GLU A 379 -27.31 28.18 -30.30
N PHE A 380 -26.82 27.03 -29.86
CA PHE A 380 -25.62 26.93 -29.04
C PHE A 380 -24.38 26.90 -29.90
N ILE A 381 -23.35 27.65 -29.48
CA ILE A 381 -22.05 27.70 -30.11
C ILE A 381 -21.05 26.95 -29.22
N PRO A 382 -20.57 25.79 -29.68
CA PRO A 382 -19.64 24.97 -28.90
C PRO A 382 -18.27 25.65 -28.79
N PHE A 383 -17.55 25.34 -27.71
CA PHE A 383 -16.17 25.79 -27.54
C PHE A 383 -15.26 25.15 -28.60
N THR A 384 -14.41 25.95 -29.21
CA THR A 384 -13.32 25.44 -30.06
C THR A 384 -11.99 26.02 -29.64
N ALA A 385 -10.90 25.25 -29.80
CA ALA A 385 -9.55 25.71 -29.49
C ALA A 385 -9.12 26.93 -30.36
N LYS A 386 -9.72 27.06 -31.54
CA LYS A 386 -9.45 28.19 -32.47
C LYS A 386 -10.10 29.49 -31.98
N THR A 387 -11.36 29.43 -31.59
CA THR A 387 -12.12 30.61 -31.13
C THR A 387 -11.90 30.92 -29.68
N ARG A 388 -11.59 29.90 -28.85
CA ARG A 388 -11.46 29.98 -27.39
C ARG A 388 -12.66 30.62 -26.70
N MET A 389 -13.83 30.48 -27.33
CA MET A 389 -15.12 30.97 -26.85
C MET A 389 -16.21 29.94 -27.09
N SER A 390 -17.25 29.99 -26.26
CA SER A 390 -18.52 29.31 -26.45
C SER A 390 -19.64 30.28 -26.19
N GLY A 391 -20.88 29.93 -26.54
CA GLY A 391 -21.99 30.86 -26.33
C GLY A 391 -23.33 30.35 -26.81
N VAL A 392 -24.28 31.26 -26.90
CA VAL A 392 -25.63 30.98 -27.37
C VAL A 392 -26.18 32.20 -28.12
N ASN A 393 -26.89 31.96 -29.23
CA ASN A 393 -27.71 32.93 -29.90
C ASN A 393 -29.17 32.62 -29.54
N TYR A 394 -29.93 33.63 -29.10
CA TYR A 394 -31.33 33.48 -28.78
C TYR A 394 -32.08 34.79 -28.98
N ASP A 395 -33.26 34.74 -29.58
CA ASP A 395 -34.14 35.89 -29.80
C ASP A 395 -33.45 37.16 -30.37
N GLY A 396 -32.46 36.97 -31.24
CA GLY A 396 -31.67 38.05 -31.82
C GLY A 396 -30.54 38.60 -30.93
N HIS A 397 -30.32 38.01 -29.78
CA HIS A 397 -29.21 38.32 -28.87
C HIS A 397 -28.07 37.34 -29.01
N GLU A 398 -26.85 37.80 -28.87
CA GLU A 398 -25.65 36.96 -28.88
C GLU A 398 -24.93 37.02 -27.54
N ILE A 399 -24.81 35.88 -26.86
CA ILE A 399 -23.98 35.74 -25.64
C ILE A 399 -22.73 34.95 -25.99
N ARG A 400 -21.58 35.44 -25.58
CA ARG A 400 -20.28 34.78 -25.72
C ARG A 400 -19.57 34.76 -24.37
N LYS A 401 -19.02 33.60 -24.01
CA LYS A 401 -18.11 33.47 -22.88
C LYS A 401 -16.80 32.80 -23.34
N GLY A 402 -15.69 33.18 -22.75
CA GLY A 402 -14.40 32.60 -23.14
C GLY A 402 -13.19 33.27 -22.52
N ALA A 403 -12.03 32.92 -23.04
CA ALA A 403 -10.77 33.53 -22.62
C ALA A 403 -10.78 35.04 -22.80
N ALA A 404 -10.21 35.77 -21.85
CA ALA A 404 -10.30 37.24 -21.82
C ALA A 404 -9.80 37.91 -23.09
N ASP A 405 -8.69 37.45 -23.67
CA ASP A 405 -8.13 37.95 -24.93
C ASP A 405 -9.04 37.67 -26.13
N ALA A 406 -9.63 36.46 -26.17
CA ALA A 406 -10.52 36.07 -27.27
C ALA A 406 -11.82 36.90 -27.27
N VAL A 407 -12.46 37.04 -26.11
CA VAL A 407 -13.69 37.85 -25.98
C VAL A 407 -13.39 39.33 -26.19
N LYS A 408 -12.22 39.82 -25.75
CA LYS A 408 -11.76 41.19 -26.01
C LYS A 408 -11.66 41.46 -27.51
N SER A 409 -11.00 40.58 -28.27
CA SER A 409 -10.88 40.72 -29.74
C SER A 409 -12.25 40.67 -30.40
N TYR A 410 -13.10 39.72 -30.04
CA TYR A 410 -14.46 39.56 -30.56
C TYR A 410 -15.31 40.84 -30.37
N VAL A 411 -15.28 41.42 -29.17
CA VAL A 411 -16.06 42.61 -28.84
C VAL A 411 -15.56 43.82 -29.62
N ILE A 412 -14.22 44.02 -29.70
CA ILE A 412 -13.61 45.17 -30.41
C ILE A 412 -13.86 45.08 -31.93
N GLU A 413 -13.68 43.90 -32.52
CA GLU A 413 -13.90 43.68 -33.98
C GLU A 413 -15.33 43.94 -34.41
N ASN A 414 -16.30 43.77 -33.49
CA ASN A 414 -17.71 44.06 -33.75
C ASN A 414 -18.17 45.43 -33.23
N GLY A 415 -17.23 46.36 -32.98
CA GLY A 415 -17.53 47.75 -32.64
C GLY A 415 -17.91 48.02 -31.19
N GLY A 416 -17.78 47.02 -30.30
CA GLY A 416 -17.97 47.17 -28.85
C GLY A 416 -16.75 47.75 -28.15
N THR A 417 -16.88 48.01 -26.85
CA THR A 417 -15.80 48.53 -26.01
C THR A 417 -15.42 47.55 -24.90
N TYR A 418 -14.11 47.38 -24.67
CA TYR A 418 -13.59 46.60 -23.57
C TYR A 418 -13.21 47.52 -22.40
N SER A 419 -13.90 47.42 -21.27
CA SER A 419 -13.71 48.35 -20.15
C SER A 419 -12.43 48.07 -19.37
N ALA A 420 -11.79 49.16 -18.87
CA ALA A 420 -10.61 49.02 -17.97
C ALA A 420 -10.93 48.23 -16.71
N GLN A 421 -12.14 48.31 -16.21
CA GLN A 421 -12.61 47.56 -15.04
C GLN A 421 -12.67 46.05 -15.30
N CYS A 422 -13.07 45.62 -16.49
CA CYS A 422 -13.01 44.21 -16.87
C CYS A 422 -11.55 43.73 -16.88
N GLU A 423 -10.64 44.55 -17.43
CA GLU A 423 -9.20 44.18 -17.44
C GLU A 423 -8.62 44.09 -16.03
N GLU A 424 -9.03 44.96 -15.11
CA GLU A 424 -8.64 44.90 -13.70
C GLU A 424 -9.22 43.66 -13.02
N ALA A 425 -10.48 43.32 -13.25
CA ALA A 425 -11.11 42.10 -12.75
C ALA A 425 -10.41 40.83 -13.25
N VAL A 426 -10.06 40.79 -14.56
CA VAL A 426 -9.29 39.68 -15.15
C VAL A 426 -7.92 39.53 -14.48
N LYS A 427 -7.19 40.64 -14.30
CA LYS A 427 -5.90 40.65 -13.62
C LYS A 427 -6.01 40.17 -12.16
N ARG A 428 -7.03 40.65 -11.43
CA ARG A 428 -7.28 40.25 -10.05
C ARG A 428 -7.54 38.74 -9.94
N VAL A 429 -8.41 38.20 -10.80
CA VAL A 429 -8.70 36.76 -10.84
C VAL A 429 -7.44 35.95 -11.15
N ALA A 430 -6.66 36.38 -12.15
CA ALA A 430 -5.42 35.72 -12.52
C ALA A 430 -4.36 35.75 -11.37
N GLN A 431 -4.26 36.87 -10.65
CA GLN A 431 -3.34 37.04 -9.54
C GLN A 431 -3.63 36.11 -8.36
N ILE A 432 -4.92 35.84 -8.08
CA ILE A 432 -5.33 34.90 -7.03
C ILE A 432 -5.44 33.45 -7.54
N GLY A 433 -4.92 33.17 -8.74
CA GLY A 433 -4.84 31.84 -9.33
C GLY A 433 -6.12 31.29 -9.92
N GLY A 434 -7.12 32.11 -10.05
CA GLY A 434 -8.32 31.79 -10.80
C GLY A 434 -8.09 31.85 -12.31
N THR A 435 -8.96 31.19 -13.06
CA THR A 435 -9.05 31.37 -14.51
C THR A 435 -10.22 32.32 -14.83
N PRO A 436 -9.95 33.52 -15.35
CA PRO A 436 -10.99 34.45 -15.68
C PRO A 436 -11.66 34.05 -17.00
N LEU A 437 -12.97 33.85 -16.99
CA LEU A 437 -13.79 33.78 -18.20
C LEU A 437 -14.60 35.06 -18.32
N VAL A 438 -14.43 35.76 -19.45
CA VAL A 438 -15.19 36.99 -19.74
C VAL A 438 -16.51 36.62 -20.41
N VAL A 439 -17.58 37.30 -20.01
CA VAL A 439 -18.92 37.19 -20.61
C VAL A 439 -19.31 38.46 -21.27
N ALA A 440 -19.74 38.39 -22.53
CA ALA A 440 -20.26 39.49 -23.32
C ALA A 440 -21.65 39.15 -23.88
N GLN A 441 -22.52 40.14 -23.98
CA GLN A 441 -23.79 40.05 -24.66
C GLN A 441 -23.91 41.21 -25.62
N ASP A 442 -24.26 40.92 -26.86
CA ASP A 442 -24.44 41.93 -27.93
C ASP A 442 -23.25 42.91 -28.01
N TYR A 443 -22.03 42.35 -27.99
CA TYR A 443 -20.74 43.08 -28.04
C TYR A 443 -20.47 43.99 -26.82
N LYS A 444 -21.29 43.89 -25.75
CA LYS A 444 -21.09 44.60 -24.49
C LYS A 444 -20.59 43.62 -23.42
N ILE A 445 -19.49 43.97 -22.76
CA ILE A 445 -18.97 43.17 -21.63
C ILE A 445 -19.94 43.27 -20.45
N LEU A 446 -20.32 42.11 -19.90
CA LEU A 446 -21.13 42.01 -18.68
C LEU A 446 -20.28 41.83 -17.43
N GLY A 447 -19.16 41.11 -17.53
CA GLY A 447 -18.30 40.83 -16.40
C GLY A 447 -17.39 39.62 -16.59
N VAL A 448 -16.85 39.15 -15.47
CA VAL A 448 -15.88 38.05 -15.42
C VAL A 448 -16.42 36.95 -14.48
N ILE A 449 -16.27 35.70 -14.88
CA ILE A 449 -16.48 34.52 -14.05
C ILE A 449 -15.13 34.08 -13.50
N ASN A 450 -15.00 33.91 -12.20
CA ASN A 450 -13.81 33.33 -11.58
C ASN A 450 -13.96 31.82 -11.49
N LEU A 451 -13.16 31.09 -12.28
CA LEU A 451 -13.02 29.65 -12.14
C LEU A 451 -11.82 29.33 -11.23
N LYS A 452 -12.05 28.64 -10.16
CA LYS A 452 -11.05 28.31 -9.14
C LYS A 452 -10.94 26.78 -8.97
N ASP A 453 -9.74 26.30 -8.74
CA ASP A 453 -9.54 24.94 -8.24
C ASP A 453 -10.01 24.86 -6.78
N ILE A 454 -10.85 23.88 -6.48
CA ILE A 454 -11.41 23.70 -5.13
C ILE A 454 -10.62 22.62 -4.38
N VAL A 455 -10.14 22.98 -3.20
CA VAL A 455 -9.51 22.04 -2.26
C VAL A 455 -10.54 21.01 -1.81
N LYS A 456 -10.17 19.73 -1.83
CA LYS A 456 -11.04 18.62 -1.41
C LYS A 456 -11.37 18.73 0.08
N ASP A 457 -12.63 18.42 0.44
CA ASP A 457 -13.06 18.37 1.83
C ASP A 457 -12.23 17.39 2.68
N GLY A 458 -11.88 17.82 3.88
CA GLY A 458 -11.14 17.00 4.85
C GLY A 458 -9.65 16.80 4.55
N VAL A 459 -9.09 17.44 3.52
CA VAL A 459 -7.65 17.34 3.19
C VAL A 459 -6.80 18.02 4.26
N ALA A 460 -7.20 19.19 4.75
CA ALA A 460 -6.49 19.93 5.79
C ALA A 460 -6.35 19.12 7.09
N GLU A 461 -7.41 18.39 7.48
CA GLU A 461 -7.38 17.51 8.66
C GLU A 461 -6.37 16.35 8.46
N LYS A 462 -6.36 15.75 7.29
CA LYS A 462 -5.41 14.68 6.94
C LYS A 462 -3.96 15.17 6.99
N PHE A 463 -3.69 16.37 6.50
CA PHE A 463 -2.34 16.96 6.58
C PHE A 463 -1.95 17.32 8.01
N ALA A 464 -2.90 17.78 8.83
CA ALA A 464 -2.65 18.00 10.25
C ALA A 464 -2.29 16.68 10.97
N ASP A 465 -2.93 15.58 10.63
CA ASP A 465 -2.61 14.27 11.19
C ASP A 465 -1.25 13.75 10.72
N LEU A 466 -0.89 13.95 9.44
CA LEU A 466 0.45 13.63 8.92
C LEU A 466 1.55 14.42 9.66
N ARG A 467 1.29 15.70 9.93
CA ARG A 467 2.22 16.57 10.70
C ARG A 467 2.44 16.06 12.11
N LYS A 468 1.38 15.57 12.79
CA LYS A 468 1.50 14.92 14.12
C LYS A 468 2.39 13.67 14.07
N MET A 469 2.41 12.97 12.91
CA MET A 469 3.26 11.80 12.68
C MET A 469 4.71 12.16 12.30
N GLY A 470 5.05 13.44 12.25
CA GLY A 470 6.37 13.93 11.85
C GLY A 470 6.60 13.93 10.33
N ILE A 471 5.54 13.90 9.53
CA ILE A 471 5.63 13.92 8.06
C ILE A 471 5.39 15.35 7.57
N LYS A 472 6.34 15.88 6.80
CA LYS A 472 6.22 17.17 6.12
C LYS A 472 5.54 16.97 4.77
N THR A 473 4.51 17.78 4.49
CA THR A 473 3.76 17.73 3.23
C THR A 473 4.18 18.87 2.31
N ILE A 474 4.43 18.57 1.04
CA ILE A 474 4.86 19.53 0.03
C ILE A 474 3.93 19.43 -1.17
N MET A 475 3.27 20.53 -1.52
CA MET A 475 2.45 20.61 -2.73
C MET A 475 3.33 20.93 -3.94
N ILE A 476 3.12 20.23 -5.03
CA ILE A 476 3.77 20.48 -6.32
C ILE A 476 2.71 21.04 -7.28
N THR A 477 3.02 22.13 -7.95
CA THR A 477 2.11 22.74 -8.92
C THR A 477 2.85 23.48 -10.04
N GLY A 478 2.27 23.48 -11.23
CA GLY A 478 2.70 24.35 -12.33
C GLY A 478 2.22 25.79 -12.22
N ASP A 479 1.43 26.13 -11.20
CA ASP A 479 0.92 27.47 -10.98
C ASP A 479 2.03 28.45 -10.56
N ASN A 480 1.74 29.75 -10.68
CA ASN A 480 2.62 30.79 -10.15
C ASN A 480 2.68 30.77 -8.62
N PRO A 481 3.72 31.35 -8.00
CA PRO A 481 3.92 31.30 -6.55
C PRO A 481 2.77 31.87 -5.72
N LEU A 482 2.07 32.91 -6.20
CA LEU A 482 0.95 33.51 -5.44
C LEU A 482 -0.26 32.58 -5.36
N THR A 483 -0.56 31.91 -6.47
CA THR A 483 -1.60 30.88 -6.52
C THR A 483 -1.26 29.69 -5.65
N ALA A 484 -0.02 29.21 -5.77
CA ALA A 484 0.46 28.08 -4.99
C ALA A 484 0.37 28.36 -3.49
N ASP A 485 0.78 29.56 -3.05
CA ASP A 485 0.71 30.00 -1.64
C ASP A 485 -0.73 30.00 -1.11
N ALA A 486 -1.67 30.57 -1.89
CA ALA A 486 -3.09 30.61 -1.50
C ALA A 486 -3.69 29.21 -1.33
N ILE A 487 -3.42 28.30 -2.25
CA ILE A 487 -3.92 26.91 -2.19
C ILE A 487 -3.22 26.13 -1.08
N ALA A 488 -1.92 26.32 -0.89
CA ALA A 488 -1.14 25.69 0.17
C ALA A 488 -1.68 26.09 1.55
N ALA A 489 -1.98 27.37 1.75
CA ALA A 489 -2.57 27.87 3.00
C ALA A 489 -3.98 27.29 3.23
N GLU A 490 -4.85 27.25 2.18
CA GLU A 490 -6.20 26.68 2.26
C GLU A 490 -6.17 25.17 2.58
N ALA A 491 -5.28 24.44 1.91
CA ALA A 491 -5.12 23.00 2.09
C ALA A 491 -4.37 22.63 3.38
N GLY A 492 -3.61 23.55 3.95
CA GLY A 492 -2.83 23.32 5.17
C GLY A 492 -1.57 22.49 4.94
N VAL A 493 -0.97 22.52 3.74
CA VAL A 493 0.34 21.88 3.49
C VAL A 493 1.48 22.68 4.12
N ASP A 494 2.62 22.03 4.36
CA ASP A 494 3.74 22.65 5.06
C ASP A 494 4.62 23.50 4.15
N ASP A 495 4.64 23.18 2.84
CA ASP A 495 5.49 23.83 1.85
C ASP A 495 4.94 23.60 0.45
N PHE A 496 5.46 24.30 -0.56
CA PHE A 496 5.08 24.08 -1.95
C PHE A 496 6.23 24.33 -2.93
N LEU A 497 6.14 23.69 -4.10
CA LEU A 497 6.96 23.95 -5.28
C LEU A 497 6.06 24.51 -6.38
N ALA A 498 6.14 25.81 -6.63
CA ALA A 498 5.45 26.51 -7.72
C ALA A 498 6.24 26.43 -9.03
N GLU A 499 5.58 26.67 -10.18
CA GLU A 499 6.20 26.61 -11.52
C GLU A 499 7.04 25.35 -11.73
N ALA A 500 6.54 24.21 -11.20
CA ALA A 500 7.26 22.96 -11.10
C ALA A 500 7.57 22.39 -12.49
N THR A 501 8.87 22.20 -12.75
CA THR A 501 9.36 21.45 -13.92
C THR A 501 9.78 20.04 -13.50
N PRO A 502 9.89 19.08 -14.44
CA PRO A 502 10.41 17.73 -14.13
C PRO A 502 11.78 17.78 -13.44
N GLU A 503 12.66 18.65 -13.87
CA GLU A 503 14.00 18.86 -13.30
C GLU A 503 13.92 19.44 -11.90
N GLY A 504 13.01 20.40 -11.67
CA GLY A 504 12.78 21.00 -10.36
C GLY A 504 12.24 20.00 -9.34
N LYS A 505 11.30 19.15 -9.74
CA LYS A 505 10.80 18.04 -8.92
C LYS A 505 11.93 17.08 -8.52
N LEU A 506 12.74 16.67 -9.50
CA LEU A 506 13.87 15.77 -9.29
C LEU A 506 14.94 16.37 -8.37
N ALA A 507 15.28 17.66 -8.58
CA ALA A 507 16.25 18.36 -7.77
C ALA A 507 15.81 18.48 -6.30
N MET A 508 14.54 18.77 -6.05
CA MET A 508 13.96 18.84 -4.70
C MET A 508 14.03 17.50 -3.97
N ILE A 509 13.69 16.39 -4.65
CA ILE A 509 13.80 15.04 -4.07
C ILE A 509 15.24 14.75 -3.66
N ARG A 510 16.20 15.01 -4.55
CA ARG A 510 17.63 14.79 -4.28
C ARG A 510 18.16 15.63 -3.13
N ASP A 511 17.69 16.87 -3.00
CA ASP A 511 18.08 17.76 -1.89
C ASP A 511 17.58 17.20 -0.55
N PHE A 512 16.33 16.74 -0.46
CA PHE A 512 15.82 16.09 0.74
C PHE A 512 16.54 14.80 1.06
N GLN A 513 16.80 13.94 0.06
CA GLN A 513 17.55 12.69 0.23
C GLN A 513 18.99 12.94 0.69
N ALA A 514 19.66 13.98 0.17
CA ALA A 514 21.00 14.38 0.61
C ALA A 514 21.03 14.85 2.07
N LYS A 515 19.91 15.35 2.59
CA LYS A 515 19.73 15.72 4.01
C LYS A 515 19.32 14.53 4.89
N GLY A 516 19.20 13.33 4.32
CA GLY A 516 18.86 12.09 5.04
C GLY A 516 17.37 11.82 5.18
N HIS A 517 16.52 12.55 4.45
CA HIS A 517 15.07 12.35 4.43
C HIS A 517 14.66 11.27 3.44
N LEU A 518 13.60 10.53 3.76
CA LEU A 518 12.93 9.61 2.83
C LEU A 518 11.70 10.28 2.21
N VAL A 519 11.70 10.34 0.90
CA VAL A 519 10.70 11.06 0.11
C VAL A 519 9.70 10.11 -0.54
N ALA A 520 8.41 10.37 -0.31
CA ALA A 520 7.33 9.75 -1.05
C ALA A 520 6.71 10.74 -2.04
N MET A 521 6.36 10.27 -3.24
CA MET A 521 5.74 11.05 -4.28
C MET A 521 4.61 10.30 -4.98
N THR A 522 3.55 11.00 -5.39
CA THR A 522 2.57 10.53 -6.36
C THR A 522 2.74 11.24 -7.69
N GLY A 523 2.43 10.55 -8.78
CA GLY A 523 2.41 11.14 -10.10
C GLY A 523 1.67 10.24 -11.10
N ASP A 524 1.16 10.82 -12.17
CA ASP A 524 0.42 10.14 -13.24
C ASP A 524 0.94 10.45 -14.65
N GLY A 525 1.67 11.55 -14.82
CA GLY A 525 2.18 12.02 -16.11
C GLY A 525 3.58 11.49 -16.46
N THR A 526 3.90 11.54 -17.75
CA THR A 526 5.25 11.23 -18.25
C THR A 526 6.30 12.18 -17.66
N ASN A 527 5.91 13.41 -17.34
CA ASN A 527 6.76 14.43 -16.73
C ASN A 527 7.15 14.08 -15.29
N ASP A 528 6.39 13.22 -14.62
CA ASP A 528 6.67 12.77 -13.27
C ASP A 528 7.61 11.58 -13.20
N ALA A 529 7.76 10.83 -14.30
CA ALA A 529 8.52 9.58 -14.33
C ALA A 529 9.97 9.73 -13.79
N PRO A 530 10.75 10.77 -14.10
CA PRO A 530 12.09 10.94 -13.53
C PRO A 530 12.07 11.15 -12.00
N ALA A 531 11.10 11.90 -11.51
CA ALA A 531 10.92 12.17 -10.08
C ALA A 531 10.41 10.92 -9.34
N LEU A 532 9.45 10.17 -9.91
CA LEU A 532 8.98 8.89 -9.39
C LEU A 532 10.10 7.87 -9.30
N ALA A 533 10.95 7.75 -10.32
CA ALA A 533 12.09 6.85 -10.31
C ALA A 533 13.12 7.18 -9.22
N GLN A 534 13.24 8.43 -8.81
CA GLN A 534 14.16 8.89 -7.78
C GLN A 534 13.58 8.74 -6.37
N ALA A 535 12.27 8.91 -6.18
CA ALA A 535 11.64 8.87 -4.86
C ALA A 535 11.78 7.49 -4.19
N ASP A 536 11.90 7.48 -2.86
CA ASP A 536 12.01 6.25 -2.06
C ASP A 536 10.69 5.46 -2.10
N VAL A 537 9.58 6.19 -2.11
CA VAL A 537 8.23 5.65 -2.32
C VAL A 537 7.58 6.42 -3.46
N ALA A 538 7.34 5.73 -4.56
CA ALA A 538 6.77 6.30 -5.77
C ALA A 538 5.46 5.59 -6.10
N VAL A 539 4.33 6.29 -5.94
CA VAL A 539 3.00 5.75 -6.24
C VAL A 539 2.52 6.31 -7.57
N ALA A 540 2.54 5.46 -8.59
CA ALA A 540 1.94 5.78 -9.88
C ALA A 540 0.45 5.50 -9.87
N MET A 541 -0.35 6.33 -10.52
CA MET A 541 -1.78 6.09 -10.67
C MET A 541 -2.06 5.10 -11.80
N ASN A 542 -3.08 4.26 -11.66
CA ASN A 542 -3.47 3.33 -12.71
C ASN A 542 -3.93 4.04 -13.99
N THR A 543 -4.54 5.22 -13.85
CA THR A 543 -4.91 6.09 -14.99
C THR A 543 -3.73 6.77 -15.64
N GLY A 544 -2.55 6.74 -15.00
CA GLY A 544 -1.35 7.42 -15.50
C GLY A 544 -0.70 6.73 -16.69
N THR A 545 0.31 7.41 -17.24
CA THR A 545 1.09 6.93 -18.39
C THR A 545 1.86 5.65 -18.08
N GLN A 546 2.19 4.88 -19.12
CA GLN A 546 3.03 3.70 -18.97
C GLN A 546 4.40 4.04 -18.36
N ALA A 547 4.98 5.18 -18.74
CA ALA A 547 6.25 5.65 -18.19
C ALA A 547 6.18 5.91 -16.68
N ALA A 548 5.08 6.52 -16.19
CA ALA A 548 4.86 6.73 -14.77
C ALA A 548 4.69 5.40 -14.01
N LYS A 549 3.93 4.44 -14.56
CA LYS A 549 3.74 3.11 -13.97
C LYS A 549 5.04 2.31 -13.87
N GLU A 550 5.91 2.42 -14.86
CA GLU A 550 7.21 1.72 -14.87
C GLU A 550 8.24 2.38 -13.93
N ALA A 551 8.14 3.70 -13.76
CA ALA A 551 9.01 4.46 -12.86
C ALA A 551 8.61 4.29 -11.38
N GLY A 552 7.31 4.09 -11.10
CA GLY A 552 6.78 3.88 -9.75
C GLY A 552 7.22 2.55 -9.15
N ASN A 553 7.38 2.50 -7.84
CA ASN A 553 7.57 1.25 -7.09
C ASN A 553 6.29 0.75 -6.40
N MET A 554 5.20 1.49 -6.56
CA MET A 554 3.84 1.13 -6.21
C MET A 554 2.86 1.64 -7.28
N VAL A 555 1.72 0.97 -7.43
CA VAL A 555 0.63 1.41 -8.31
C VAL A 555 -0.66 1.49 -7.51
N ASP A 556 -1.31 2.65 -7.53
CA ASP A 556 -2.64 2.86 -6.98
C ASP A 556 -3.70 2.52 -8.03
N LEU A 557 -4.45 1.45 -7.78
CA LEU A 557 -5.48 0.97 -8.71
C LEU A 557 -6.73 1.86 -8.73
N ASP A 558 -7.04 2.54 -7.63
CA ASP A 558 -8.19 3.45 -7.52
C ASP A 558 -7.89 4.82 -8.14
N SER A 559 -6.63 5.06 -8.53
CA SER A 559 -6.16 6.38 -8.97
C SER A 559 -6.58 7.51 -8.01
N SER A 560 -6.57 7.20 -6.71
CA SER A 560 -6.94 8.13 -5.66
C SER A 560 -5.71 8.83 -5.11
N PRO A 561 -5.56 10.11 -5.34
CA PRO A 561 -4.34 10.84 -4.95
C PRO A 561 -4.07 10.85 -3.44
N THR A 562 -5.09 10.68 -2.63
CA THR A 562 -4.93 10.59 -1.16
C THR A 562 -4.48 9.20 -0.70
N LYS A 563 -4.34 8.26 -1.62
CA LYS A 563 -3.94 6.87 -1.33
C LYS A 563 -2.53 6.78 -0.76
N LEU A 564 -1.64 7.70 -1.13
CA LEU A 564 -0.28 7.76 -0.58
C LEU A 564 -0.28 7.90 0.95
N ILE A 565 -1.24 8.64 1.51
CA ILE A 565 -1.44 8.77 2.97
C ILE A 565 -1.74 7.40 3.60
N GLU A 566 -2.60 6.61 2.94
CA GLU A 566 -2.95 5.26 3.39
C GLU A 566 -1.75 4.31 3.28
N VAL A 567 -0.98 4.41 2.20
CA VAL A 567 0.28 3.66 1.99
C VAL A 567 1.26 3.90 3.12
N VAL A 568 1.53 5.16 3.46
CA VAL A 568 2.41 5.54 4.56
C VAL A 568 1.90 5.00 5.90
N ARG A 569 0.58 5.11 6.15
CA ARG A 569 -0.05 4.57 7.37
C ARG A 569 0.11 3.07 7.49
N ILE A 570 -0.08 2.31 6.41
CA ILE A 570 0.11 0.85 6.37
C ILE A 570 1.59 0.50 6.57
N GLY A 571 2.51 1.22 5.93
CA GLY A 571 3.95 1.06 6.13
C GLY A 571 4.37 1.28 7.58
N LYS A 572 3.95 2.38 8.20
CA LYS A 572 4.18 2.66 9.63
C LYS A 572 3.61 1.57 10.54
N GLN A 573 2.40 1.09 10.24
CA GLN A 573 1.80 -0.01 11.00
C GLN A 573 2.60 -1.31 10.87
N LEU A 574 3.17 -1.58 9.70
CA LEU A 574 4.02 -2.76 9.47
C LEU A 574 5.30 -2.69 10.33
N LEU A 575 6.01 -1.56 10.29
CA LEU A 575 7.22 -1.35 11.09
C LEU A 575 6.93 -1.45 12.58
N MET A 576 5.84 -0.83 13.05
CA MET A 576 5.40 -0.94 14.45
C MET A 576 5.09 -2.37 14.85
N THR A 577 4.41 -3.14 14.00
CA THR A 577 4.07 -4.53 14.29
C THR A 577 5.33 -5.36 14.43
N ARG A 578 6.29 -5.19 13.53
CA ARG A 578 7.58 -5.86 13.57
C ARG A 578 8.34 -5.49 14.85
N GLY A 579 8.48 -4.20 15.16
CA GLY A 579 9.14 -3.71 16.36
C GLY A 579 8.50 -4.22 17.66
N SER A 580 7.17 -4.22 17.74
CA SER A 580 6.43 -4.72 18.90
C SER A 580 6.62 -6.22 19.13
N LEU A 581 6.54 -7.02 18.06
CA LEU A 581 6.74 -8.46 18.13
C LEU A 581 8.20 -8.83 18.42
N THR A 582 9.16 -8.09 17.90
CA THR A 582 10.59 -8.26 18.23
C THR A 582 10.85 -7.93 19.70
N THR A 583 10.30 -6.83 20.23
CA THR A 583 10.39 -6.45 21.63
C THR A 583 9.78 -7.54 22.54
N PHE A 584 8.58 -8.01 22.18
CA PHE A 584 7.94 -9.11 22.92
C PHE A 584 8.80 -10.37 22.88
N SER A 585 9.34 -10.77 21.72
CA SER A 585 10.15 -11.98 21.57
C SER A 585 11.41 -11.94 22.44
N ILE A 586 12.16 -10.82 22.40
CA ILE A 586 13.38 -10.66 23.21
C ILE A 586 13.05 -10.73 24.70
N ALA A 587 12.01 -10.03 25.15
CA ALA A 587 11.58 -10.03 26.54
C ALA A 587 11.10 -11.42 26.99
N ASN A 588 10.36 -12.11 26.12
CA ASN A 588 9.85 -13.46 26.32
C ASN A 588 10.99 -14.51 26.43
N ASP A 589 12.01 -14.38 25.57
CA ASP A 589 13.15 -15.30 25.59
C ASP A 589 13.97 -15.10 26.86
N LEU A 590 14.20 -13.84 27.29
CA LEU A 590 14.88 -13.55 28.54
C LEU A 590 14.14 -14.14 29.75
N ALA A 591 12.81 -14.05 29.78
CA ALA A 591 12.00 -14.63 30.86
C ALA A 591 12.13 -16.17 30.94
N LYS A 592 12.22 -16.85 29.79
CA LYS A 592 12.43 -18.30 29.72
C LYS A 592 13.77 -18.74 30.33
N TYR A 593 14.81 -17.92 30.26
CA TYR A 593 16.10 -18.21 30.85
C TYR A 593 15.99 -18.38 32.39
N PHE A 594 15.19 -17.52 33.02
CA PHE A 594 14.91 -17.63 34.47
C PHE A 594 14.04 -18.82 34.83
N ALA A 595 13.29 -19.39 33.89
CA ALA A 595 12.55 -20.62 34.11
C ALA A 595 13.46 -21.87 34.14
N ILE A 596 14.32 -21.97 33.10
CA ILE A 596 15.01 -23.22 32.78
C ILE A 596 16.36 -23.33 33.49
N ILE A 597 17.23 -22.31 33.37
CA ILE A 597 18.61 -22.37 33.81
C ILE A 597 18.70 -22.59 35.33
N PRO A 598 18.01 -21.84 36.20
CA PRO A 598 18.07 -22.12 37.63
C PRO A 598 17.56 -23.51 37.99
N SER A 599 16.44 -23.93 37.40
CA SER A 599 15.88 -25.27 37.69
C SER A 599 16.80 -26.42 37.27
N LEU A 600 17.48 -26.29 36.12
CA LEU A 600 18.34 -27.34 35.58
C LEU A 600 19.63 -27.51 36.39
N PHE A 601 20.22 -26.42 36.87
CA PHE A 601 21.53 -26.43 37.51
C PHE A 601 21.51 -26.22 39.03
N LEU A 602 20.32 -26.16 39.66
CA LEU A 602 20.19 -25.91 41.10
C LEU A 602 20.93 -26.95 41.95
N SER A 603 20.93 -28.22 41.53
CA SER A 603 21.60 -29.29 42.21
C SER A 603 23.12 -29.15 42.25
N LEU A 604 23.73 -28.64 41.17
CA LEU A 604 25.17 -28.38 41.07
C LEU A 604 25.56 -27.03 41.67
N TYR A 605 24.70 -26.02 41.54
CA TYR A 605 24.97 -24.64 41.97
C TYR A 605 23.84 -24.13 42.86
N PRO A 606 23.81 -24.47 44.18
CA PRO A 606 22.71 -24.09 45.08
C PRO A 606 22.47 -22.56 45.16
N GLY A 607 23.49 -21.75 44.87
CA GLY A 607 23.36 -20.30 44.79
C GLY A 607 22.38 -19.81 43.74
N LEU A 608 22.04 -20.60 42.72
CA LEU A 608 21.03 -20.31 41.72
C LEU A 608 19.59 -20.28 42.29
N SER A 609 19.40 -20.73 43.54
CA SER A 609 18.10 -20.65 44.22
C SER A 609 17.56 -19.21 44.26
N ALA A 610 18.44 -18.22 44.37
CA ALA A 610 18.05 -16.78 44.30
C ALA A 610 17.43 -16.37 42.98
N LEU A 611 17.73 -17.06 41.88
CA LEU A 611 17.21 -16.82 40.55
C LEU A 611 16.03 -17.74 40.18
N ASN A 612 15.73 -18.75 41.00
CA ASN A 612 14.63 -19.70 40.78
C ASN A 612 13.27 -19.08 41.18
N ILE A 613 12.93 -17.97 40.55
CA ILE A 613 11.73 -17.17 40.87
C ILE A 613 10.45 -17.95 40.61
N MET A 614 10.42 -18.77 39.57
CA MET A 614 9.22 -19.53 39.19
C MET A 614 8.98 -20.75 40.09
N ASN A 615 10.01 -21.26 40.75
CA ASN A 615 9.97 -22.44 41.59
C ASN A 615 9.21 -23.60 40.92
N LEU A 616 9.72 -24.05 39.77
CA LEU A 616 9.14 -25.14 38.99
C LEU A 616 9.42 -26.48 39.65
N HIS A 617 8.56 -27.47 39.40
CA HIS A 617 8.55 -28.75 40.15
C HIS A 617 9.84 -29.56 39.98
N SER A 618 10.33 -29.67 38.74
CA SER A 618 11.55 -30.43 38.42
C SER A 618 12.29 -29.82 37.24
N PRO A 619 13.59 -30.14 37.02
CA PRO A 619 14.30 -29.74 35.81
C PRO A 619 13.60 -30.16 34.51
N GLN A 620 13.05 -31.40 34.51
CA GLN A 620 12.33 -31.93 33.34
C GLN A 620 11.03 -31.20 33.09
N SER A 621 10.23 -30.91 34.14
CA SER A 621 8.99 -30.16 34.00
C SER A 621 9.25 -28.74 33.57
N ALA A 622 10.34 -28.10 34.02
CA ALA A 622 10.71 -26.74 33.62
C ALA A 622 11.01 -26.66 32.13
N VAL A 623 11.82 -27.57 31.58
CA VAL A 623 12.14 -27.62 30.17
C VAL A 623 10.91 -27.94 29.34
N LEU A 624 10.12 -28.95 29.74
CA LEU A 624 8.93 -29.38 29.02
C LEU A 624 7.88 -28.26 28.98
N SER A 625 7.63 -27.60 30.12
CA SER A 625 6.69 -26.45 30.19
C SER A 625 7.12 -25.30 29.31
N ALA A 626 8.42 -24.99 29.27
CA ALA A 626 8.95 -23.91 28.46
C ALA A 626 8.85 -24.22 26.95
N ILE A 627 9.08 -25.45 26.50
CA ILE A 627 8.94 -25.85 25.09
C ILE A 627 7.46 -25.83 24.67
N ILE A 628 6.56 -26.35 25.49
CA ILE A 628 5.12 -26.30 25.25
C ILE A 628 4.66 -24.83 25.11
N TYR A 629 5.06 -23.98 26.06
CA TYR A 629 4.76 -22.57 26.00
C TYR A 629 5.29 -21.94 24.72
N ASN A 630 6.53 -22.27 24.31
CA ASN A 630 7.16 -21.75 23.11
C ASN A 630 6.38 -22.08 21.82
N ALA A 631 5.83 -23.29 21.73
CA ALA A 631 4.97 -23.69 20.62
C ALA A 631 3.62 -22.94 20.65
N LEU A 632 3.00 -22.81 21.81
CA LEU A 632 1.69 -22.18 21.98
C LEU A 632 1.72 -20.67 21.73
N ILE A 633 2.79 -19.98 22.15
CA ILE A 633 2.90 -18.53 21.97
C ILE A 633 3.02 -18.13 20.50
N ILE A 634 3.63 -18.96 19.66
CA ILE A 634 3.68 -18.75 18.21
C ILE A 634 2.25 -18.66 17.67
N VAL A 635 1.40 -19.64 18.02
CA VAL A 635 -0.01 -19.68 17.58
C VAL A 635 -0.78 -18.48 18.13
N ALA A 636 -0.59 -18.13 19.40
CA ALA A 636 -1.28 -17.02 20.04
C ALA A 636 -0.94 -15.65 19.40
N LEU A 637 0.25 -15.51 18.84
CA LEU A 637 0.71 -14.27 18.19
C LEU A 637 0.35 -14.18 16.70
N ILE A 638 -0.10 -15.26 16.06
CA ILE A 638 -0.53 -15.24 14.64
C ILE A 638 -1.57 -14.14 14.37
N PRO A 639 -2.66 -13.98 15.15
CA PRO A 639 -3.64 -12.92 14.91
C PRO A 639 -3.02 -11.52 14.97
N LEU A 640 -2.04 -11.30 15.85
CA LEU A 640 -1.34 -10.03 15.98
C LEU A 640 -0.40 -9.78 14.80
N ALA A 641 0.31 -10.79 14.33
CA ALA A 641 1.16 -10.73 13.14
C ALA A 641 0.35 -10.40 11.88
N LEU A 642 -0.83 -11.04 11.71
CA LEU A 642 -1.69 -10.86 10.54
C LEU A 642 -2.47 -9.54 10.53
N LYS A 643 -3.05 -9.13 11.66
CA LYS A 643 -3.82 -7.89 11.77
C LYS A 643 -2.94 -6.65 11.97
N GLY A 644 -1.74 -6.83 12.47
CA GLY A 644 -0.87 -5.77 12.92
C GLY A 644 -1.30 -5.15 14.25
N VAL A 645 -0.36 -4.46 14.86
CA VAL A 645 -0.59 -3.64 16.06
C VAL A 645 -1.48 -2.46 15.69
N LYS A 646 -2.41 -2.07 16.58
CA LYS A 646 -3.29 -0.91 16.35
C LYS A 646 -2.44 0.36 16.21
N TYR A 647 -2.48 0.92 15.00
CA TYR A 647 -1.83 2.19 14.72
C TYR A 647 -2.52 3.35 15.46
N ARG A 648 -1.73 4.29 15.95
CA ARG A 648 -2.18 5.56 16.50
C ARG A 648 -1.32 6.69 15.95
N GLU A 649 -1.93 7.79 15.66
CA GLU A 649 -1.31 9.01 15.15
C GLU A 649 -0.70 9.82 16.30
N VAL A 650 0.42 9.31 16.84
CA VAL A 650 1.15 9.92 17.96
C VAL A 650 2.64 9.99 17.60
N PRO A 651 3.40 10.88 18.26
CA PRO A 651 4.85 10.99 18.05
C PRO A 651 5.58 9.66 18.32
N ALA A 652 6.66 9.42 17.58
CA ALA A 652 7.44 8.17 17.64
C ALA A 652 7.90 7.81 19.06
N GLY A 653 8.27 8.80 19.88
CA GLY A 653 8.72 8.59 21.27
C GLY A 653 7.62 8.06 22.19
N GLU A 654 6.38 8.53 22.04
CA GLU A 654 5.24 8.05 22.82
C GLU A 654 4.86 6.63 22.41
N LEU A 655 4.95 6.36 21.12
CA LEU A 655 4.71 5.04 20.55
C LEU A 655 5.72 4.01 21.05
N LEU A 656 7.01 4.37 21.07
CA LEU A 656 8.09 3.53 21.60
C LEU A 656 7.87 3.23 23.10
N LYS A 657 7.58 4.25 23.91
CA LYS A 657 7.30 4.09 25.35
C LYS A 657 6.14 3.12 25.58
N ARG A 658 5.07 3.26 24.82
CA ARG A 658 3.91 2.38 24.93
C ARG A 658 4.21 0.96 24.50
N ASN A 659 4.97 0.78 23.41
CA ASN A 659 5.35 -0.55 22.93
C ASN A 659 6.25 -1.26 23.94
N LEU A 660 7.20 -0.56 24.55
CA LEU A 660 8.03 -1.10 25.63
C LEU A 660 7.20 -1.51 26.86
N LEU A 661 6.20 -0.72 27.23
CA LEU A 661 5.31 -1.06 28.35
C LEU A 661 4.43 -2.27 28.04
N ILE A 662 3.78 -2.33 26.88
CA ILE A 662 2.83 -3.40 26.57
C ILE A 662 3.57 -4.68 26.19
N TYR A 663 4.50 -4.59 25.22
CA TYR A 663 5.15 -5.76 24.64
C TYR A 663 6.43 -6.17 25.39
N GLY A 664 7.16 -5.23 25.97
CA GLY A 664 8.33 -5.51 26.80
C GLY A 664 7.91 -6.11 28.15
N LEU A 665 7.10 -5.39 28.91
CA LEU A 665 6.62 -5.87 30.21
C LEU A 665 5.70 -7.09 30.06
N GLY A 666 4.79 -7.07 29.06
CA GLY A 666 3.96 -8.23 28.73
C GLY A 666 4.78 -9.46 28.32
N GLY A 667 5.85 -9.25 27.53
CA GLY A 667 6.79 -10.30 27.15
C GLY A 667 7.53 -10.92 28.34
N ILE A 668 7.74 -10.18 29.43
CA ILE A 668 8.30 -10.73 30.67
C ILE A 668 7.24 -11.47 31.50
N ILE A 669 6.08 -10.85 31.72
CA ILE A 669 5.06 -11.39 32.64
C ILE A 669 4.39 -12.65 32.08
N VAL A 670 4.02 -12.65 30.81
CA VAL A 670 3.26 -13.74 30.18
C VAL A 670 3.99 -15.09 30.28
N PRO A 671 5.30 -15.22 29.97
CA PRO A 671 6.02 -16.49 30.16
C PRO A 671 6.02 -16.97 31.60
N PHE A 672 6.27 -16.07 32.58
CA PHE A 672 6.29 -16.45 34.00
C PHE A 672 4.96 -17.07 34.42
N VAL A 673 3.84 -16.48 34.04
CA VAL A 673 2.52 -17.00 34.37
C VAL A 673 2.20 -18.28 33.61
N CYS A 674 2.37 -18.27 32.28
CA CYS A 674 1.97 -19.40 31.43
C CYS A 674 2.84 -20.63 31.65
N ILE A 675 4.16 -20.50 31.79
CA ILE A 675 5.06 -21.61 32.05
C ILE A 675 4.71 -22.25 33.42
N LYS A 676 4.43 -21.43 34.45
CA LYS A 676 4.03 -21.96 35.76
C LYS A 676 2.70 -22.72 35.71
N ILE A 677 1.70 -22.18 34.95
CA ILE A 677 0.42 -22.87 34.75
C ILE A 677 0.64 -24.24 34.07
N ILE A 678 1.46 -24.26 33.00
CA ILE A 678 1.77 -25.51 32.27
C ILE A 678 2.49 -26.51 33.20
N ASP A 679 3.46 -26.05 33.99
CA ASP A 679 4.16 -26.87 34.98
C ASP A 679 3.17 -27.54 35.95
N VAL A 680 2.25 -26.80 36.53
CA VAL A 680 1.21 -27.33 37.44
C VAL A 680 0.33 -28.37 36.76
N ILE A 681 -0.06 -28.12 35.49
CA ILE A 681 -0.86 -29.06 34.70
C ILE A 681 -0.09 -30.37 34.44
N LEU A 682 1.18 -30.28 34.05
CA LEU A 682 2.02 -31.44 33.77
C LEU A 682 2.20 -32.31 35.03
N VAL A 683 2.47 -31.68 36.16
CA VAL A 683 2.55 -32.35 37.45
C VAL A 683 1.24 -33.03 37.84
N GLY A 684 0.10 -32.30 37.66
CA GLY A 684 -1.24 -32.85 37.95
C GLY A 684 -1.62 -34.05 37.06
N LEU A 685 -1.07 -34.13 35.85
CA LEU A 685 -1.25 -35.26 34.93
C LEU A 685 -0.22 -36.38 35.13
N GLY A 686 0.74 -36.23 36.03
CA GLY A 686 1.81 -37.21 36.24
C GLY A 686 2.79 -37.34 35.08
N LEU A 687 2.94 -36.27 34.28
CA LEU A 687 3.81 -36.20 33.11
C LEU A 687 5.16 -35.51 33.38
N ALA A 688 5.40 -35.10 34.61
CA ALA A 688 6.60 -34.35 35.02
C ALA A 688 7.22 -34.91 36.32
#